data_2f78657e64138d5f39da7560c9ebe60b
#
_entry.id   2f78657e64138d5f39da7560c9ebe60b
#
_cell.length_a   1.000
_cell.length_b   1.000
_cell.length_c   1.000
_cell.angle_alpha   90.00
_cell.angle_beta   90.00
_cell.angle_gamma   90.00
#
_symmetry.space_group_name_H-M   'P 1'
#
loop_
_entity.id
_entity.type
_entity.pdbx_description
1 polymer ?
#
loop_
_entity_poly.entity_id
_entity_poly.type
_entity_poly.pdbx_seq_one_letter_code
_entity_poly.pdbx_strand_id
1 'polypeptide(L)'
;MSITTPPARPPAAGHPAKGPEPGAPEAGQNPEPASVQTLFRTALVRDGRGLRLGLTAAAFMVHQLCEALVPILIGVVIDRALAPSDGPALLGWLTVLAGVFTLLSLSYQRASAAMVTVYGYGEQALRLRTMARLLDPRSLRRPPGAGEALSLVSSDTYRVAGVSWSVVQQASTVTAILTASAVLLLISLPLGAGVIAGTVLVLLVMRRISTPLEARGLAEQSSAARAGDVATDMITGLRVVAGMNAHAEAARRYRVASQASRRGAVAAARSVLTYSCVSLLLSGLFLAALATASGYLALDGSITIGQLVTVLGLAQYLQGSLAHVGTFASNWIHKRASARRLSDLINEPPLIGAVPGPRDGRPEESADATAPALLWHPPGHDEPVRLERGELVGVVPGGPSSARDIGDRLGYRVPLARGELLVSGVDAVELGPARVRELIAAPPHHGAVFSGTLRSNLVPPGGAPDPAVLRATMLDDVIEDIGGDGSDVGERGRKLSGGQRQRLLMARALHTGAAVVVLDEPTTAVDPATEQRIAEGLRALPTTTLLVTTSGILLSACDRVVGLSAEADSAVRIDLDTDPGTARVEATHTPSGTAPADAQHPASGPAPAEAPHPASGADSSNAPHTASGPASGNAPDAASDTAPAADRPEPNGVPR
;
A
#
# COMPACT_ATOMS: atom_id res chain seq x y z
N MET A 1 2.77 -28.13 49.04
CA MET A 1 1.46 -28.08 48.42
C MET A 1 0.95 -26.64 48.57
N SER A 2 1.31 -25.77 47.68
CA SER A 2 0.85 -24.35 47.67
C SER A 2 0.40 -24.05 46.25
N ILE A 3 -0.92 -23.90 46.11
CA ILE A 3 -1.62 -23.63 44.87
C ILE A 3 -1.43 -22.14 44.59
N THR A 4 -0.62 -21.78 43.57
CA THR A 4 -0.50 -20.44 43.05
C THR A 4 -1.64 -20.16 42.06
N THR A 5 -2.55 -19.29 42.45
CA THR A 5 -3.58 -18.69 41.60
C THR A 5 -2.96 -17.86 40.47
N PRO A 6 -3.43 -17.97 39.20
CA PRO A 6 -2.94 -17.12 38.12
C PRO A 6 -3.43 -15.67 38.31
N PRO A 7 -2.64 -14.67 37.85
CA PRO A 7 -2.99 -13.27 38.00
C PRO A 7 -4.25 -12.90 37.19
N ALA A 8 -5.09 -12.09 37.78
CA ALA A 8 -6.33 -11.58 37.21
C ALA A 8 -6.05 -10.79 35.91
N ARG A 9 -6.87 -11.07 34.86
CA ARG A 9 -6.89 -10.29 33.63
C ARG A 9 -7.12 -8.80 33.93
N PRO A 10 -6.39 -7.88 33.31
CA PRO A 10 -6.71 -6.47 33.42
C PRO A 10 -8.10 -6.19 32.83
N PRO A 11 -8.83 -5.19 33.36
CA PRO A 11 -10.14 -4.85 32.85
C PRO A 11 -10.05 -4.40 31.39
N ALA A 12 -10.97 -4.90 30.57
CA ALA A 12 -11.09 -4.51 29.17
C ALA A 12 -11.20 -2.99 29.08
N ALA A 13 -10.24 -2.38 28.39
CA ALA A 13 -10.30 -0.96 28.04
C ALA A 13 -11.61 -0.71 27.31
N GLY A 14 -12.47 0.16 27.86
CA GLY A 14 -13.73 0.53 27.26
C GLY A 14 -13.51 0.99 25.82
N HIS A 15 -14.23 0.36 24.89
CA HIS A 15 -14.26 0.81 23.50
C HIS A 15 -14.67 2.29 23.48
N PRO A 16 -13.90 3.16 22.83
CA PRO A 16 -14.38 4.51 22.54
C PRO A 16 -15.65 4.38 21.71
N ALA A 17 -16.65 5.22 22.03
CA ALA A 17 -17.95 5.26 21.39
C ALA A 17 -17.82 5.11 19.88
N LYS A 18 -18.58 4.14 19.30
CA LYS A 18 -18.73 3.96 17.84
C LYS A 18 -19.06 5.31 17.23
N GLY A 19 -18.10 5.89 16.53
CA GLY A 19 -18.39 6.95 15.55
C GLY A 19 -19.32 6.35 14.48
N PRO A 20 -20.10 7.15 13.75
CA PRO A 20 -20.98 6.66 12.71
C PRO A 20 -20.14 5.81 11.73
N GLU A 21 -20.54 4.54 11.57
CA GLU A 21 -19.96 3.67 10.54
C GLU A 21 -20.16 4.38 9.20
N PRO A 22 -19.09 4.64 8.43
CA PRO A 22 -19.26 5.14 7.08
C PRO A 22 -20.05 4.07 6.32
N GLY A 23 -21.26 4.43 5.89
CA GLY A 23 -22.10 3.54 5.08
C GLY A 23 -21.26 2.92 3.99
N ALA A 24 -21.28 1.59 3.89
CA ALA A 24 -20.65 0.88 2.79
C ALA A 24 -21.22 1.48 1.48
N PRO A 25 -20.37 1.82 0.48
CA PRO A 25 -20.88 2.30 -0.79
C PRO A 25 -21.78 1.23 -1.37
N GLU A 26 -23.03 1.59 -1.68
CA GLU A 26 -23.99 0.69 -2.33
C GLU A 26 -23.36 0.14 -3.61
N ALA A 27 -23.30 -1.18 -3.70
CA ALA A 27 -22.76 -1.86 -4.87
C ALA A 27 -23.61 -1.50 -6.10
N GLY A 28 -23.00 -0.76 -7.05
CA GLY A 28 -23.66 -0.42 -8.32
C GLY A 28 -23.64 1.06 -8.70
N GLN A 29 -23.37 1.98 -7.79
CA GLN A 29 -23.23 3.39 -8.15
C GLN A 29 -21.86 3.65 -8.80
N ASN A 30 -21.87 4.33 -9.96
CA ASN A 30 -20.61 4.82 -10.53
C ASN A 30 -19.95 5.75 -9.51
N PRO A 31 -18.70 5.47 -9.09
CA PRO A 31 -18.04 6.35 -8.15
C PRO A 31 -17.97 7.76 -8.73
N GLU A 32 -18.35 8.77 -7.92
CA GLU A 32 -18.19 10.17 -8.32
C GLU A 32 -16.78 10.39 -8.88
N PRO A 33 -16.63 11.04 -10.05
CA PRO A 33 -15.34 11.27 -10.66
C PRO A 33 -14.42 11.99 -9.66
N ALA A 34 -13.28 11.40 -9.41
CA ALA A 34 -12.32 11.91 -8.44
C ALA A 34 -11.37 12.88 -9.13
N SER A 35 -11.53 14.18 -8.91
CA SER A 35 -10.49 15.16 -9.23
C SER A 35 -9.48 15.27 -8.07
N VAL A 36 -8.29 15.80 -8.34
CA VAL A 36 -7.31 16.12 -7.30
C VAL A 36 -7.93 17.00 -6.19
N GLN A 37 -8.78 17.96 -6.57
CA GLN A 37 -9.46 18.84 -5.63
C GLN A 37 -10.48 18.08 -4.78
N THR A 38 -11.23 17.16 -5.38
CA THR A 38 -12.20 16.32 -4.67
C THR A 38 -11.50 15.43 -3.64
N LEU A 39 -10.33 14.86 -3.97
CA LEU A 39 -9.54 14.05 -3.04
C LEU A 39 -9.01 14.88 -1.87
N PHE A 40 -8.47 16.08 -2.12
CA PHE A 40 -8.08 16.99 -1.05
C PHE A 40 -9.28 17.40 -0.19
N ARG A 41 -10.42 17.71 -0.80
CA ARG A 41 -11.64 18.04 -0.06
C ARG A 41 -12.12 16.85 0.80
N THR A 42 -12.04 15.63 0.28
CA THR A 42 -12.34 14.41 1.05
C THR A 42 -11.41 14.26 2.26
N ALA A 43 -10.12 14.54 2.11
CA ALA A 43 -9.17 14.48 3.22
C ALA A 43 -9.39 15.58 4.27
N LEU A 44 -9.73 16.81 3.84
CA LEU A 44 -9.73 17.99 4.70
C LEU A 44 -11.08 18.31 5.35
N VAL A 45 -12.19 18.13 4.61
CA VAL A 45 -13.47 18.80 4.96
C VAL A 45 -14.62 17.83 5.19
N ARG A 46 -14.62 16.67 4.53
CA ARG A 46 -15.74 15.74 4.57
C ARG A 46 -15.99 15.25 6.02
N ASP A 47 -17.23 14.91 6.35
CA ASP A 47 -17.67 14.36 7.66
C ASP A 47 -17.33 15.27 8.86
N GLY A 48 -17.47 16.59 8.71
CA GLY A 48 -17.25 17.55 9.79
C GLY A 48 -15.79 17.85 10.11
N ARG A 49 -14.83 17.27 9.37
CA ARG A 49 -13.39 17.49 9.58
C ARG A 49 -12.96 18.94 9.35
N GLY A 50 -13.65 19.68 8.48
CA GLY A 50 -13.33 21.08 8.18
C GLY A 50 -13.33 22.00 9.40
N LEU A 51 -14.33 21.88 10.28
CA LEU A 51 -14.38 22.66 11.52
C LEU A 51 -13.21 22.29 12.44
N ARG A 52 -12.95 20.99 12.63
CA ARG A 52 -11.82 20.51 13.44
C ARG A 52 -10.48 20.99 12.89
N LEU A 53 -10.29 20.95 11.59
CA LEU A 53 -9.10 21.48 10.91
C LEU A 53 -8.96 22.99 11.16
N GLY A 54 -10.05 23.76 11.06
CA GLY A 54 -10.06 25.20 11.34
C GLY A 54 -9.68 25.52 12.78
N LEU A 55 -10.26 24.80 13.75
CA LEU A 55 -9.91 24.95 15.17
C LEU A 55 -8.46 24.56 15.46
N THR A 56 -7.98 23.50 14.82
CA THR A 56 -6.57 23.07 14.92
C THR A 56 -5.63 24.13 14.34
N ALA A 57 -5.96 24.69 13.18
CA ALA A 57 -5.18 25.78 12.59
C ALA A 57 -5.18 27.02 13.49
N ALA A 58 -6.33 27.40 14.04
CA ALA A 58 -6.43 28.52 14.99
C ALA A 58 -5.56 28.30 16.24
N ALA A 59 -5.54 27.07 16.78
CA ALA A 59 -4.71 26.75 17.94
C ALA A 59 -3.20 26.83 17.62
N PHE A 60 -2.77 26.39 16.42
CA PHE A 60 -1.38 26.57 15.95
C PHE A 60 -1.06 28.05 15.67
N MET A 61 -2.01 28.85 15.19
CA MET A 61 -1.83 30.30 15.03
C MET A 61 -1.65 30.98 16.38
N VAL A 62 -2.44 30.61 17.41
CA VAL A 62 -2.26 31.09 18.80
C VAL A 62 -0.88 30.71 19.33
N HIS A 63 -0.43 29.45 19.08
CA HIS A 63 0.92 29.04 19.45
C HIS A 63 1.99 29.94 18.80
N GLN A 64 1.88 30.25 17.51
CA GLN A 64 2.82 31.14 16.81
C GLN A 64 2.79 32.58 17.33
N LEU A 65 1.62 33.06 17.70
CA LEU A 65 1.48 34.39 18.37
C LEU A 65 2.21 34.39 19.71
N CYS A 66 2.00 33.38 20.55
CA CYS A 66 2.69 33.24 21.83
C CYS A 66 4.20 33.16 21.67
N GLU A 67 4.68 32.41 20.67
CA GLU A 67 6.11 32.28 20.36
C GLU A 67 6.73 33.61 19.95
N ALA A 68 6.03 34.41 19.14
CA ALA A 68 6.45 35.77 18.80
C ALA A 68 6.42 36.73 19.98
N LEU A 69 5.52 36.54 20.97
CA LEU A 69 5.43 37.35 22.18
C LEU A 69 6.61 37.14 23.12
N VAL A 70 7.26 35.99 23.12
CA VAL A 70 8.39 35.68 24.03
C VAL A 70 9.53 36.72 23.89
N PRO A 71 10.14 36.96 22.74
CA PRO A 71 11.18 37.97 22.63
C PRO A 71 10.71 39.39 22.93
N ILE A 72 9.43 39.70 22.66
CA ILE A 72 8.84 41.01 22.99
C ILE A 72 8.77 41.17 24.51
N LEU A 73 8.28 40.17 25.23
CA LEU A 73 8.17 40.21 26.69
C LEU A 73 9.55 40.25 27.35
N ILE A 74 10.55 39.55 26.81
CA ILE A 74 11.94 39.62 27.28
C ILE A 74 12.44 41.08 27.17
N GLY A 75 12.18 41.74 26.06
CA GLY A 75 12.53 43.15 25.88
C GLY A 75 11.81 44.07 26.90
N VAL A 76 10.51 43.84 27.12
CA VAL A 76 9.73 44.59 28.11
C VAL A 76 10.24 44.36 29.55
N VAL A 77 10.63 43.11 29.88
CA VAL A 77 11.25 42.78 31.19
C VAL A 77 12.55 43.59 31.39
N ILE A 78 13.37 43.67 30.35
CA ILE A 78 14.61 44.43 30.40
C ILE A 78 14.34 45.92 30.65
N ASP A 79 13.45 46.52 29.88
CA ASP A 79 13.21 47.96 29.94
C ASP A 79 12.40 48.40 31.18
N ARG A 80 11.45 47.58 31.63
CA ARG A 80 10.50 47.97 32.69
C ARG A 80 10.77 47.36 34.07
N ALA A 81 11.68 46.38 34.17
CA ALA A 81 11.99 45.73 35.42
C ALA A 81 13.48 45.73 35.75
N LEU A 82 14.33 45.30 34.78
CA LEU A 82 15.77 45.20 34.99
C LEU A 82 16.44 46.58 35.01
N ALA A 83 16.20 47.41 34.01
CA ALA A 83 16.82 48.74 33.89
C ALA A 83 16.49 49.65 35.06
N PRO A 84 15.23 49.71 35.56
CA PRO A 84 14.88 50.47 36.77
C PRO A 84 15.24 49.76 38.06
N SER A 85 15.70 48.51 38.04
CA SER A 85 15.96 47.65 39.22
C SER A 85 14.71 47.43 40.11
N ASP A 86 13.52 47.31 39.52
CA ASP A 86 12.23 47.12 40.17
C ASP A 86 11.92 45.62 40.35
N GLY A 87 12.13 45.11 41.57
CA GLY A 87 11.90 43.70 41.92
C GLY A 87 10.44 43.26 41.80
N PRO A 88 9.45 44.01 42.34
CA PRO A 88 8.03 43.74 42.14
C PRO A 88 7.60 43.69 40.68
N ALA A 89 8.04 44.65 39.85
CA ALA A 89 7.78 44.64 38.40
C ALA A 89 8.39 43.42 37.70
N LEU A 90 9.59 43.02 38.10
CA LEU A 90 10.24 41.82 37.59
C LEU A 90 9.39 40.57 37.84
N LEU A 91 8.92 40.37 39.08
CA LEU A 91 8.09 39.22 39.42
C LEU A 91 6.76 39.23 38.63
N GLY A 92 6.15 40.40 38.45
CA GLY A 92 4.94 40.56 37.65
C GLY A 92 5.13 40.15 36.18
N TRP A 93 6.18 40.67 35.53
CA TRP A 93 6.46 40.33 34.12
C TRP A 93 6.91 38.89 33.92
N LEU A 94 7.65 38.29 34.87
CA LEU A 94 7.98 36.87 34.84
C LEU A 94 6.73 35.99 34.97
N THR A 95 5.74 36.40 35.76
CA THR A 95 4.44 35.71 35.86
C THR A 95 3.68 35.77 34.53
N VAL A 96 3.66 36.93 33.85
CA VAL A 96 3.08 37.07 32.50
C VAL A 96 3.81 36.17 31.52
N LEU A 97 5.14 36.14 31.53
CA LEU A 97 5.95 35.30 30.65
C LEU A 97 5.66 33.80 30.89
N ALA A 98 5.54 33.38 32.17
CA ALA A 98 5.16 32.01 32.53
C ALA A 98 3.76 31.66 32.01
N GLY A 99 2.80 32.60 32.08
CA GLY A 99 1.47 32.46 31.49
C GLY A 99 1.50 32.26 29.98
N VAL A 100 2.32 33.03 29.26
CA VAL A 100 2.50 32.91 27.82
C VAL A 100 3.13 31.56 27.46
N PHE A 101 4.15 31.09 28.19
CA PHE A 101 4.73 29.76 27.97
C PHE A 101 3.72 28.62 28.21
N THR A 102 2.90 28.77 29.24
CA THR A 102 1.82 27.81 29.52
C THR A 102 0.82 27.76 28.36
N LEU A 103 0.36 28.92 27.88
CA LEU A 103 -0.57 29.01 26.75
C LEU A 103 0.06 28.45 25.46
N LEU A 104 1.32 28.79 25.20
CA LEU A 104 2.12 28.27 24.09
C LEU A 104 2.17 26.74 24.12
N SER A 105 2.49 26.15 25.27
CA SER A 105 2.58 24.70 25.45
C SER A 105 1.21 24.02 25.29
N LEU A 106 0.17 24.54 25.94
CA LEU A 106 -1.18 23.98 25.85
C LEU A 106 -1.78 24.08 24.45
N SER A 107 -1.58 25.21 23.77
CA SER A 107 -2.06 25.38 22.38
C SER A 107 -1.40 24.39 21.42
N TYR A 108 -0.09 24.20 21.55
CA TYR A 108 0.65 23.22 20.75
C TYR A 108 0.18 21.78 21.00
N GLN A 109 0.09 21.37 22.28
CA GLN A 109 -0.31 20.01 22.64
C GLN A 109 -1.72 19.68 22.14
N ARG A 110 -2.70 20.61 22.35
CA ARG A 110 -4.08 20.42 21.90
C ARG A 110 -4.18 20.42 20.38
N ALA A 111 -3.46 21.32 19.71
CA ALA A 111 -3.41 21.39 18.26
C ALA A 111 -2.79 20.13 17.64
N SER A 112 -1.67 19.66 18.20
CA SER A 112 -0.99 18.45 17.70
C SER A 112 -1.86 17.20 17.88
N ALA A 113 -2.50 17.02 19.03
CA ALA A 113 -3.42 15.91 19.27
C ALA A 113 -4.64 15.94 18.31
N ALA A 114 -5.24 17.13 18.13
CA ALA A 114 -6.35 17.29 17.18
C ALA A 114 -5.92 17.05 15.73
N MET A 115 -4.71 17.45 15.38
CA MET A 115 -4.16 17.26 14.03
C MET A 115 -4.01 15.79 13.65
N VAL A 116 -3.53 14.93 14.59
CA VAL A 116 -3.44 13.49 14.38
C VAL A 116 -4.81 12.91 14.03
N THR A 117 -5.85 13.36 14.71
CA THR A 117 -7.24 12.92 14.46
C THR A 117 -7.72 13.33 13.06
N VAL A 118 -7.55 14.60 12.68
CA VAL A 118 -7.96 15.11 11.36
C VAL A 118 -7.25 14.37 10.24
N TYR A 119 -5.94 14.21 10.39
CA TYR A 119 -5.10 13.50 9.42
C TYR A 119 -5.48 12.03 9.31
N GLY A 120 -5.59 11.29 10.43
CA GLY A 120 -5.87 9.86 10.44
C GLY A 120 -7.23 9.50 9.82
N TYR A 121 -8.29 10.23 10.16
CA TYR A 121 -9.60 10.03 9.52
C TYR A 121 -9.60 10.42 8.04
N GLY A 122 -8.84 11.44 7.66
CA GLY A 122 -8.68 11.83 6.26
C GLY A 122 -7.99 10.73 5.43
N GLU A 123 -6.93 10.16 5.99
CA GLU A 123 -6.21 9.03 5.40
C GLU A 123 -7.10 7.79 5.28
N GLN A 124 -7.80 7.42 6.37
CA GLN A 124 -8.72 6.28 6.38
C GLN A 124 -9.80 6.40 5.31
N ALA A 125 -10.42 7.57 5.16
CA ALA A 125 -11.45 7.80 4.14
C ALA A 125 -10.91 7.60 2.71
N LEU A 126 -9.69 8.10 2.44
CA LEU A 126 -9.03 7.89 1.14
C LEU A 126 -8.66 6.43 0.92
N ARG A 127 -8.14 5.76 1.94
CA ARG A 127 -7.76 4.33 1.88
C ARG A 127 -8.97 3.44 1.59
N LEU A 128 -10.08 3.64 2.30
CA LEU A 128 -11.31 2.88 2.06
C LEU A 128 -11.84 3.10 0.65
N ARG A 129 -11.84 4.35 0.16
CA ARG A 129 -12.27 4.67 -1.21
C ARG A 129 -11.38 4.01 -2.27
N THR A 130 -10.07 4.00 -2.05
CA THR A 130 -9.09 3.36 -2.94
C THR A 130 -9.27 1.85 -2.95
N MET A 131 -9.42 1.23 -1.77
CA MET A 131 -9.68 -0.21 -1.64
C MET A 131 -11.02 -0.61 -2.27
N ALA A 132 -12.09 0.15 -2.04
CA ALA A 132 -13.39 -0.12 -2.65
C ALA A 132 -13.29 -0.12 -4.18
N ARG A 133 -12.45 0.76 -4.76
CA ARG A 133 -12.24 0.78 -6.21
C ARG A 133 -11.42 -0.41 -6.72
N LEU A 134 -10.38 -0.82 -5.99
CA LEU A 134 -9.57 -1.99 -6.34
C LEU A 134 -10.36 -3.31 -6.24
N LEU A 135 -11.32 -3.37 -5.31
CA LEU A 135 -12.16 -4.54 -5.05
C LEU A 135 -13.52 -4.48 -5.80
N ASP A 136 -13.72 -3.51 -6.69
CA ASP A 136 -14.96 -3.37 -7.48
C ASP A 136 -15.18 -4.66 -8.30
N PRO A 137 -16.34 -5.34 -8.16
CA PRO A 137 -16.65 -6.56 -8.91
C PRO A 137 -16.58 -6.40 -10.43
N ARG A 138 -16.76 -5.20 -10.95
CA ARG A 138 -16.66 -4.88 -12.39
C ARG A 138 -15.22 -4.90 -12.90
N SER A 139 -14.26 -5.09 -12.00
CA SER A 139 -12.82 -5.07 -12.29
C SER A 139 -12.34 -3.74 -12.90
N LEU A 140 -11.04 -3.58 -13.01
CA LEU A 140 -10.42 -2.43 -13.68
C LEU A 140 -10.00 -2.85 -15.08
N ARG A 141 -10.16 -1.96 -16.07
CA ARG A 141 -9.67 -2.23 -17.42
C ARG A 141 -8.14 -2.40 -17.45
N ARG A 142 -7.44 -1.62 -16.62
CA ARG A 142 -6.00 -1.68 -16.41
C ARG A 142 -5.71 -1.82 -14.92
N PRO A 143 -5.69 -3.05 -14.39
CA PRO A 143 -5.41 -3.27 -12.99
C PRO A 143 -3.94 -2.95 -12.69
N PRO A 144 -3.64 -2.20 -11.61
CA PRO A 144 -2.27 -1.98 -11.18
C PRO A 144 -1.65 -3.29 -10.69
N GLY A 145 -0.34 -3.41 -10.82
CA GLY A 145 0.40 -4.52 -10.20
C GLY A 145 0.25 -4.51 -8.67
N ALA A 146 0.46 -5.65 -8.01
CA ALA A 146 0.26 -5.78 -6.56
C ALA A 146 1.07 -4.77 -5.73
N GLY A 147 2.33 -4.52 -6.11
CA GLY A 147 3.18 -3.51 -5.45
C GLY A 147 2.68 -2.08 -5.65
N GLU A 148 2.19 -1.76 -6.84
CA GLU A 148 1.60 -0.47 -7.15
C GLU A 148 0.28 -0.27 -6.39
N ALA A 149 -0.59 -1.26 -6.37
CA ALA A 149 -1.83 -1.23 -5.61
C ALA A 149 -1.57 -0.98 -4.11
N LEU A 150 -0.58 -1.68 -3.54
CA LEU A 150 -0.16 -1.47 -2.16
C LEU A 150 0.37 -0.05 -1.92
N SER A 151 1.17 0.49 -2.83
CA SER A 151 1.67 1.87 -2.76
C SER A 151 0.54 2.88 -2.82
N LEU A 152 -0.43 2.70 -3.72
CA LEU A 152 -1.61 3.56 -3.82
C LEU A 152 -2.44 3.58 -2.54
N VAL A 153 -2.70 2.41 -1.95
CA VAL A 153 -3.52 2.29 -0.73
C VAL A 153 -2.79 2.81 0.52
N SER A 154 -1.47 2.64 0.61
CA SER A 154 -0.69 3.02 1.80
C SER A 154 0.00 4.38 1.64
N SER A 155 1.01 4.47 0.77
CA SER A 155 1.88 5.65 0.67
C SER A 155 1.18 6.86 0.05
N ASP A 156 0.40 6.66 -1.02
CA ASP A 156 -0.23 7.79 -1.71
C ASP A 156 -1.41 8.36 -0.92
N THR A 157 -2.22 7.53 -0.28
CA THR A 157 -3.29 8.00 0.63
C THR A 157 -2.71 8.77 1.80
N TYR A 158 -1.60 8.28 2.41
CA TYR A 158 -0.86 8.97 3.45
C TYR A 158 -0.38 10.35 3.00
N ARG A 159 0.26 10.46 1.83
CA ARG A 159 0.76 11.73 1.29
C ARG A 159 -0.36 12.72 1.00
N VAL A 160 -1.48 12.25 0.44
CA VAL A 160 -2.65 13.12 0.14
C VAL A 160 -3.29 13.62 1.42
N ALA A 161 -3.49 12.77 2.42
CA ALA A 161 -4.01 13.18 3.72
C ALA A 161 -3.10 14.21 4.42
N GLY A 162 -1.79 14.09 4.22
CA GLY A 162 -0.78 15.03 4.71
C GLY A 162 -0.91 16.46 4.18
N VAL A 163 -1.84 16.74 3.24
CA VAL A 163 -2.18 18.10 2.83
C VAL A 163 -2.72 18.92 4.01
N SER A 164 -3.38 18.30 4.98
CA SER A 164 -3.86 18.92 6.21
C SER A 164 -2.73 19.57 7.00
N TRP A 165 -1.60 18.89 7.17
CA TRP A 165 -0.40 19.45 7.78
C TRP A 165 0.13 20.67 6.99
N SER A 166 0.15 20.57 5.65
CA SER A 166 0.64 21.68 4.84
C SER A 166 -0.22 22.92 4.96
N VAL A 167 -1.55 22.78 5.04
CA VAL A 167 -2.47 23.91 5.22
C VAL A 167 -2.25 24.56 6.58
N VAL A 168 -2.21 23.78 7.65
CA VAL A 168 -2.00 24.29 9.02
C VAL A 168 -0.63 24.94 9.18
N GLN A 169 0.42 24.28 8.69
CA GLN A 169 1.78 24.81 8.74
C GLN A 169 1.89 26.14 7.99
N GLN A 170 1.24 26.25 6.83
CA GLN A 170 1.27 27.49 6.06
C GLN A 170 0.50 28.62 6.76
N ALA A 171 -0.67 28.33 7.34
CA ALA A 171 -1.43 29.31 8.13
C ALA A 171 -0.59 29.82 9.33
N SER A 172 0.07 28.91 10.05
CA SER A 172 0.96 29.23 11.16
C SER A 172 2.15 30.08 10.72
N THR A 173 2.81 29.72 9.61
CA THR A 173 3.94 30.47 9.07
C THR A 173 3.55 31.88 8.63
N VAL A 174 2.39 32.05 7.99
CA VAL A 174 1.87 33.37 7.61
C VAL A 174 1.61 34.22 8.87
N THR A 175 1.01 33.63 9.91
CA THR A 175 0.78 34.30 11.18
C THR A 175 2.08 34.77 11.82
N ALA A 176 3.11 33.90 11.85
CA ALA A 176 4.44 34.23 12.37
C ALA A 176 5.07 35.42 11.63
N ILE A 177 5.03 35.39 10.31
CA ILE A 177 5.61 36.44 9.47
C ILE A 177 4.88 37.77 9.68
N LEU A 178 3.54 37.76 9.66
CA LEU A 178 2.75 38.98 9.83
C LEU A 178 2.97 39.60 11.22
N THR A 179 2.96 38.76 12.26
CA THR A 179 3.14 39.24 13.64
C THR A 179 4.52 39.84 13.86
N ALA A 180 5.58 39.12 13.47
CA ALA A 180 6.95 39.58 13.62
C ALA A 180 7.19 40.87 12.80
N SER A 181 6.71 40.91 11.56
CA SER A 181 6.85 42.10 10.70
C SER A 181 6.12 43.30 11.26
N ALA A 182 4.89 43.11 11.75
CA ALA A 182 4.11 44.22 12.37
C ALA A 182 4.82 44.82 13.59
N VAL A 183 5.32 43.96 14.49
CA VAL A 183 6.03 44.43 15.69
C VAL A 183 7.34 45.14 15.34
N LEU A 184 8.12 44.62 14.41
CA LEU A 184 9.36 45.25 13.97
C LEU A 184 9.12 46.62 13.34
N LEU A 185 8.08 46.80 12.54
CA LEU A 185 7.69 48.08 11.95
C LEU A 185 7.22 49.08 13.02
N LEU A 186 6.57 48.61 14.10
CA LEU A 186 6.15 49.45 15.21
C LEU A 186 7.32 49.93 16.08
N ILE A 187 8.37 49.12 16.24
CA ILE A 187 9.58 49.50 16.99
C ILE A 187 10.37 50.53 16.21
N SER A 188 10.65 50.28 14.94
CA SER A 188 11.41 51.17 14.06
C SER A 188 11.08 50.88 12.61
N LEU A 189 10.54 51.87 11.90
CA LEU A 189 10.20 51.73 10.48
C LEU A 189 11.41 51.33 9.61
N PRO A 190 12.61 51.92 9.72
CA PRO A 190 13.75 51.51 8.93
C PRO A 190 14.28 50.12 9.27
N LEU A 191 14.28 49.72 10.56
CA LEU A 191 14.66 48.36 10.96
C LEU A 191 13.65 47.31 10.47
N GLY A 192 12.35 47.58 10.66
CA GLY A 192 11.31 46.67 10.20
C GLY A 192 11.34 46.48 8.67
N ALA A 193 11.49 47.57 7.92
CA ALA A 193 11.63 47.49 6.48
C ALA A 193 12.92 46.73 6.06
N GLY A 194 14.05 46.99 6.77
CA GLY A 194 15.33 46.28 6.54
C GLY A 194 15.23 44.77 6.80
N VAL A 195 14.52 44.38 7.89
CA VAL A 195 14.27 42.96 8.20
C VAL A 195 13.41 42.29 7.13
N ILE A 196 12.33 42.96 6.70
CA ILE A 196 11.47 42.41 5.63
C ILE A 196 12.26 42.28 4.32
N ALA A 197 12.99 43.32 3.91
CA ALA A 197 13.79 43.33 2.67
C ALA A 197 14.90 42.26 2.71
N GLY A 198 15.64 42.17 3.82
CA GLY A 198 16.69 41.19 4.01
C GLY A 198 16.13 39.75 4.02
N THR A 199 14.99 39.55 4.66
CA THR A 199 14.25 38.29 4.65
C THR A 199 13.85 37.86 3.22
N VAL A 200 13.24 38.77 2.46
CA VAL A 200 12.87 38.50 1.06
C VAL A 200 14.10 38.18 0.23
N LEU A 201 15.21 38.91 0.43
CA LEU A 201 16.48 38.64 -0.24
C LEU A 201 17.01 37.23 0.07
N VAL A 202 17.04 36.85 1.36
CA VAL A 202 17.44 35.50 1.79
C VAL A 202 16.57 34.44 1.12
N LEU A 203 15.25 34.62 1.11
CA LEU A 203 14.32 33.70 0.44
C LEU A 203 14.58 33.56 -1.06
N LEU A 204 14.83 34.67 -1.76
CA LEU A 204 15.11 34.64 -3.20
C LEU A 204 16.41 33.89 -3.51
N VAL A 205 17.46 34.14 -2.72
CA VAL A 205 18.74 33.43 -2.86
C VAL A 205 18.55 31.95 -2.56
N MET A 206 17.87 31.59 -1.47
CA MET A 206 17.64 30.21 -1.09
C MET A 206 16.76 29.46 -2.11
N ARG A 207 15.75 30.12 -2.68
CA ARG A 207 14.94 29.56 -3.77
C ARG A 207 15.79 29.25 -5.01
N ARG A 208 16.74 30.11 -5.35
CA ARG A 208 17.64 29.90 -6.49
C ARG A 208 18.55 28.69 -6.29
N ILE A 209 18.98 28.45 -5.05
CA ILE A 209 19.87 27.33 -4.68
C ILE A 209 19.10 26.02 -4.49
N SER A 210 17.81 26.06 -4.12
CA SER A 210 17.01 24.86 -3.89
C SER A 210 16.63 24.11 -5.17
N THR A 211 16.55 24.78 -6.32
CA THR A 211 16.14 24.18 -7.60
C THR A 211 16.98 22.94 -8.01
N PRO A 212 18.32 22.96 -8.00
CA PRO A 212 19.13 21.79 -8.30
C PRO A 212 19.08 20.71 -7.21
N LEU A 213 18.70 21.06 -5.99
CA LEU A 213 18.55 20.12 -4.87
C LEU A 213 17.39 19.16 -5.10
N GLU A 214 16.24 19.67 -5.55
CA GLU A 214 15.06 18.84 -5.86
C GLU A 214 15.37 17.81 -6.96
N ALA A 215 16.02 18.24 -8.05
CA ALA A 215 16.39 17.37 -9.16
C ALA A 215 17.33 16.23 -8.71
N ARG A 216 18.31 16.54 -7.83
CA ARG A 216 19.24 15.55 -7.30
C ARG A 216 18.58 14.61 -6.29
N GLY A 217 17.65 15.10 -5.49
CA GLY A 217 16.85 14.28 -4.59
C GLY A 217 15.98 13.27 -5.34
N LEU A 218 15.33 13.67 -6.44
CA LEU A 218 14.56 12.76 -7.28
C LEU A 218 15.45 11.71 -7.97
N ALA A 219 16.64 12.11 -8.44
CA ALA A 219 17.60 11.19 -9.04
C ALA A 219 18.13 10.17 -8.01
N GLU A 220 18.38 10.58 -6.78
CA GLU A 220 18.75 9.70 -5.67
C GLU A 220 17.64 8.67 -5.41
N GLN A 221 16.39 9.10 -5.20
CA GLN A 221 15.26 8.21 -4.97
C GLN A 221 15.08 7.20 -6.09
N SER A 222 15.21 7.63 -7.36
CA SER A 222 15.08 6.73 -8.52
C SER A 222 16.20 5.70 -8.59
N SER A 223 17.42 6.06 -8.21
CA SER A 223 18.55 5.13 -8.18
C SER A 223 18.47 4.16 -6.99
N ALA A 224 17.97 4.61 -5.83
CA ALA A 224 17.71 3.76 -4.68
C ALA A 224 16.59 2.74 -4.97
N ALA A 225 15.51 3.17 -5.61
CA ALA A 225 14.42 2.28 -6.03
C ALA A 225 14.94 1.18 -6.96
N ARG A 226 15.71 1.53 -8.01
CA ARG A 226 16.31 0.53 -8.92
C ARG A 226 17.22 -0.47 -8.20
N ALA A 227 17.98 -0.03 -7.20
CA ALA A 227 18.79 -0.94 -6.40
C ALA A 227 17.92 -1.88 -5.54
N GLY A 228 16.80 -1.38 -5.01
CA GLY A 228 15.79 -2.17 -4.33
C GLY A 228 15.12 -3.21 -5.23
N ASP A 229 14.74 -2.83 -6.45
CA ASP A 229 14.15 -3.74 -7.43
C ASP A 229 15.10 -4.91 -7.74
N VAL A 230 16.38 -4.61 -8.03
CA VAL A 230 17.41 -5.65 -8.27
C VAL A 230 17.58 -6.56 -7.05
N ALA A 231 17.57 -6.02 -5.83
CA ALA A 231 17.65 -6.83 -4.61
C ALA A 231 16.44 -7.76 -4.48
N THR A 232 15.23 -7.24 -4.72
CA THR A 232 13.98 -7.99 -4.65
C THR A 232 13.96 -9.13 -5.66
N ASP A 233 14.39 -8.88 -6.90
CA ASP A 233 14.50 -9.91 -7.94
C ASP A 233 15.47 -11.02 -7.53
N MET A 234 16.65 -10.67 -6.98
CA MET A 234 17.63 -11.64 -6.52
C MET A 234 17.11 -12.48 -5.34
N ILE A 235 16.40 -11.86 -4.39
CA ILE A 235 15.82 -12.55 -3.24
C ILE A 235 14.67 -13.48 -3.69
N THR A 236 13.81 -13.00 -4.57
CA THR A 236 12.69 -13.80 -5.10
C THR A 236 13.20 -14.99 -5.92
N GLY A 237 14.25 -14.77 -6.72
CA GLY A 237 14.92 -15.78 -7.53
C GLY A 237 16.02 -16.57 -6.81
N LEU A 238 16.14 -16.49 -5.47
CA LEU A 238 17.28 -17.04 -4.73
C LEU A 238 17.51 -18.54 -4.99
N ARG A 239 16.43 -19.33 -5.13
CA ARG A 239 16.54 -20.78 -5.45
C ARG A 239 17.17 -21.00 -6.82
N VAL A 240 16.85 -20.16 -7.81
CA VAL A 240 17.42 -20.23 -9.16
C VAL A 240 18.88 -19.81 -9.12
N VAL A 241 19.20 -18.71 -8.44
CA VAL A 241 20.57 -18.22 -8.24
C VAL A 241 21.44 -19.31 -7.59
N ALA A 242 20.93 -19.96 -6.55
CA ALA A 242 21.62 -21.04 -5.84
C ALA A 242 21.76 -22.30 -6.71
N GLY A 243 20.68 -22.74 -7.38
CA GLY A 243 20.68 -23.94 -8.22
C GLY A 243 21.59 -23.83 -9.44
N MET A 244 21.75 -22.62 -9.99
CA MET A 244 22.65 -22.35 -11.13
C MET A 244 24.07 -21.93 -10.70
N ASN A 245 24.37 -21.88 -9.40
CA ASN A 245 25.63 -21.34 -8.85
C ASN A 245 25.98 -19.92 -9.36
N ALA A 246 24.96 -19.08 -9.56
CA ALA A 246 25.09 -17.76 -10.16
C ALA A 246 25.33 -16.63 -9.14
N HIS A 247 25.83 -16.98 -7.92
CA HIS A 247 26.03 -16.02 -6.82
C HIS A 247 26.93 -14.83 -7.20
N ALA A 248 28.03 -15.11 -7.94
CA ALA A 248 28.98 -14.07 -8.35
C ALA A 248 28.33 -13.04 -9.29
N GLU A 249 27.52 -13.50 -10.23
CA GLU A 249 26.79 -12.64 -11.19
C GLU A 249 25.69 -11.84 -10.49
N ALA A 250 24.90 -12.45 -9.62
CA ALA A 250 23.91 -11.77 -8.80
C ALA A 250 24.54 -10.66 -7.95
N ALA A 251 25.64 -10.97 -7.27
CA ALA A 251 26.40 -9.99 -6.47
C ALA A 251 26.98 -8.88 -7.36
N ARG A 252 27.43 -9.18 -8.57
CA ARG A 252 27.91 -8.18 -9.53
C ARG A 252 26.80 -7.22 -9.94
N ARG A 253 25.63 -7.72 -10.33
CA ARG A 253 24.46 -6.91 -10.72
C ARG A 253 24.02 -6.00 -9.59
N TYR A 254 23.85 -6.55 -8.40
CA TYR A 254 23.48 -5.74 -7.23
C TYR A 254 24.53 -4.68 -6.91
N ARG A 255 25.81 -5.01 -7.00
CA ARG A 255 26.91 -4.07 -6.74
C ARG A 255 26.89 -2.88 -7.68
N VAL A 256 26.59 -3.08 -8.96
CA VAL A 256 26.47 -2.00 -9.95
C VAL A 256 25.30 -1.07 -9.58
N ALA A 257 24.13 -1.63 -9.29
CA ALA A 257 22.95 -0.85 -8.90
C ALA A 257 23.16 -0.10 -7.58
N SER A 258 23.74 -0.76 -6.57
CA SER A 258 24.07 -0.18 -5.26
C SER A 258 25.12 0.94 -5.36
N GLN A 259 26.13 0.81 -6.24
CA GLN A 259 27.10 1.88 -6.47
C GLN A 259 26.47 3.10 -7.14
N ALA A 260 25.52 2.90 -8.07
CA ALA A 260 24.77 3.99 -8.68
C ALA A 260 23.92 4.73 -7.64
N SER A 261 23.21 3.98 -6.76
CA SER A 261 22.47 4.53 -5.64
C SER A 261 23.36 5.32 -4.69
N ARG A 262 24.51 4.77 -4.30
CA ARG A 262 25.49 5.46 -3.44
C ARG A 262 25.98 6.76 -4.05
N ARG A 263 26.28 6.79 -5.36
CA ARG A 263 26.70 8.03 -6.05
C ARG A 263 25.58 9.08 -6.02
N GLY A 264 24.34 8.67 -6.27
CA GLY A 264 23.16 9.53 -6.16
C GLY A 264 23.01 10.10 -4.76
N ALA A 265 23.07 9.25 -3.73
CA ALA A 265 22.96 9.65 -2.32
C ALA A 265 24.05 10.64 -1.90
N VAL A 266 25.32 10.40 -2.30
CA VAL A 266 26.43 11.33 -2.02
C VAL A 266 26.23 12.67 -2.74
N ALA A 267 25.76 12.66 -3.99
CA ALA A 267 25.48 13.89 -4.73
C ALA A 267 24.33 14.70 -4.11
N ALA A 268 23.26 14.03 -3.68
CA ALA A 268 22.14 14.63 -2.96
C ALA A 268 22.59 15.20 -1.61
N ALA A 269 23.32 14.42 -0.80
CA ALA A 269 23.84 14.84 0.50
C ALA A 269 24.75 16.08 0.38
N ARG A 270 25.65 16.11 -0.60
CA ARG A 270 26.49 17.30 -0.88
C ARG A 270 25.65 18.53 -1.19
N SER A 271 24.55 18.36 -1.95
CA SER A 271 23.66 19.47 -2.27
C SER A 271 22.90 19.97 -1.05
N VAL A 272 22.44 19.07 -0.18
CA VAL A 272 21.80 19.42 1.12
C VAL A 272 22.79 20.16 2.01
N LEU A 273 24.03 19.67 2.13
CA LEU A 273 25.08 20.33 2.92
C LEU A 273 25.40 21.73 2.38
N THR A 274 25.55 21.89 1.05
CA THR A 274 25.77 23.18 0.44
C THR A 274 24.63 24.14 0.73
N TYR A 275 23.39 23.68 0.59
CA TYR A 275 22.20 24.46 0.93
C TYR A 275 22.22 24.88 2.41
N SER A 276 22.50 23.98 3.32
CA SER A 276 22.54 24.25 4.76
C SER A 276 23.67 25.22 5.12
N CYS A 277 24.87 25.06 4.54
CA CYS A 277 25.99 25.97 4.77
C CYS A 277 25.69 27.38 4.28
N VAL A 278 25.14 27.51 3.05
CA VAL A 278 24.80 28.83 2.50
C VAL A 278 23.67 29.47 3.31
N SER A 279 22.66 28.68 3.73
CA SER A 279 21.58 29.16 4.59
C SER A 279 22.13 29.69 5.91
N LEU A 280 23.01 28.93 6.57
CA LEU A 280 23.60 29.33 7.85
C LEU A 280 24.45 30.58 7.73
N LEU A 281 25.31 30.66 6.70
CA LEU A 281 26.14 31.84 6.43
C LEU A 281 25.30 33.07 6.15
N LEU A 282 24.30 32.94 5.26
CA LEU A 282 23.45 34.06 4.87
C LEU A 282 22.60 34.56 6.05
N SER A 283 22.06 33.64 6.83
CA SER A 283 21.30 33.94 8.05
C SER A 283 22.18 34.58 9.12
N GLY A 284 23.39 34.06 9.31
CA GLY A 284 24.36 34.63 10.27
C GLY A 284 24.81 36.05 9.88
N LEU A 285 25.13 36.29 8.59
CA LEU A 285 25.47 37.62 8.08
C LEU A 285 24.31 38.61 8.22
N PHE A 286 23.09 38.14 7.92
CA PHE A 286 21.89 38.97 8.07
C PHE A 286 21.66 39.35 9.54
N LEU A 287 21.78 38.38 10.47
CA LEU A 287 21.63 38.62 11.90
C LEU A 287 22.74 39.57 12.43
N ALA A 288 23.99 39.38 11.99
CA ALA A 288 25.09 40.26 12.37
C ALA A 288 24.89 41.70 11.86
N ALA A 289 24.45 41.86 10.61
CA ALA A 289 24.13 43.18 10.07
C ALA A 289 22.98 43.86 10.84
N LEU A 290 21.94 43.09 11.17
CA LEU A 290 20.82 43.59 11.96
C LEU A 290 21.25 43.95 13.38
N ALA A 291 22.07 43.11 14.03
CA ALA A 291 22.63 43.38 15.35
C ALA A 291 23.46 44.68 15.37
N THR A 292 24.30 44.86 14.34
CA THR A 292 25.10 46.07 14.20
C THR A 292 24.23 47.32 13.99
N ALA A 293 23.24 47.26 13.08
CA ALA A 293 22.32 48.35 12.82
C ALA A 293 21.44 48.71 14.03
N SER A 294 20.87 47.69 14.69
CA SER A 294 20.08 47.93 15.87
C SER A 294 20.90 48.35 17.08
N GLY A 295 22.14 47.86 17.22
CA GLY A 295 23.10 48.30 18.22
C GLY A 295 23.48 49.78 18.04
N TYR A 296 23.73 50.23 16.82
CA TYR A 296 23.98 51.65 16.51
C TYR A 296 22.78 52.55 16.91
N LEU A 297 21.57 52.14 16.55
CA LEU A 297 20.34 52.86 16.93
C LEU A 297 20.10 52.90 18.44
N ALA A 298 20.52 51.86 19.15
CA ALA A 298 20.46 51.83 20.61
C ALA A 298 21.48 52.78 21.26
N LEU A 299 22.70 52.89 20.70
CA LEU A 299 23.70 53.85 21.15
C LEU A 299 23.30 55.28 20.87
N ASP A 300 22.61 55.52 19.75
CA ASP A 300 22.05 56.83 19.39
C ASP A 300 20.80 57.20 20.23
N GLY A 301 20.29 56.28 21.04
CA GLY A 301 19.10 56.48 21.88
C GLY A 301 17.78 56.42 21.13
N SER A 302 17.79 56.03 19.86
CA SER A 302 16.59 55.89 19.02
C SER A 302 15.76 54.66 19.38
N ILE A 303 16.35 53.62 19.99
CA ILE A 303 15.68 52.42 20.52
C ILE A 303 16.24 52.08 21.91
N THR A 304 15.45 51.41 22.74
CA THR A 304 15.88 50.92 24.06
C THR A 304 16.68 49.62 23.94
N ILE A 305 17.37 49.23 25.02
CA ILE A 305 18.10 47.95 25.09
C ILE A 305 17.11 46.78 25.00
N GLY A 306 15.93 46.89 25.61
CA GLY A 306 14.91 45.86 25.48
C GLY A 306 14.33 45.75 24.06
N GLN A 307 14.17 46.88 23.35
CA GLN A 307 13.78 46.87 21.95
C GLN A 307 14.85 46.24 21.05
N LEU A 308 16.14 46.47 21.33
CA LEU A 308 17.25 45.80 20.63
C LEU A 308 17.17 44.28 20.78
N VAL A 309 16.98 43.77 22.00
CA VAL A 309 16.82 42.34 22.26
C VAL A 309 15.57 41.80 21.57
N THR A 310 14.46 42.53 21.57
CA THR A 310 13.23 42.19 20.86
C THR A 310 13.48 42.04 19.33
N VAL A 311 14.18 43.01 18.73
CA VAL A 311 14.49 42.98 17.28
C VAL A 311 15.30 41.75 16.91
N LEU A 312 16.36 41.46 17.69
CA LEU A 312 17.20 40.26 17.43
C LEU A 312 16.42 38.96 17.62
N GLY A 313 15.63 38.87 18.69
CA GLY A 313 14.80 37.69 18.95
C GLY A 313 13.74 37.45 17.87
N LEU A 314 13.02 38.51 17.45
CA LEU A 314 12.05 38.42 16.35
C LEU A 314 12.70 38.11 14.99
N ALA A 315 13.89 38.63 14.71
CA ALA A 315 14.61 38.30 13.50
C ALA A 315 15.01 36.79 13.44
N GLN A 316 15.48 36.25 14.55
CA GLN A 316 15.79 34.84 14.69
C GLN A 316 14.53 33.95 14.56
N TYR A 317 13.44 34.33 15.20
CA TYR A 317 12.13 33.68 15.08
C TYR A 317 11.63 33.66 13.62
N LEU A 318 11.76 34.80 12.92
CA LEU A 318 11.34 34.94 11.53
C LEU A 318 12.15 34.01 10.60
N GLN A 319 13.45 33.86 10.82
CA GLN A 319 14.29 32.96 10.05
C GLN A 319 13.82 31.50 10.14
N GLY A 320 13.48 31.01 11.33
CA GLY A 320 12.91 29.68 11.55
C GLY A 320 11.61 29.47 10.76
N SER A 321 10.71 30.44 10.81
CA SER A 321 9.43 30.39 10.10
C SER A 321 9.59 30.39 8.58
N LEU A 322 10.59 31.10 8.06
CA LEU A 322 10.86 31.20 6.61
C LEU A 322 11.44 29.94 6.01
N ALA A 323 12.20 29.16 6.77
CA ALA A 323 12.69 27.84 6.31
C ALA A 323 11.55 26.92 5.88
N HIS A 324 10.39 27.03 6.51
CA HIS A 324 9.20 26.25 6.17
C HIS A 324 8.53 26.68 4.86
N VAL A 325 8.65 27.96 4.48
CA VAL A 325 8.13 28.45 3.17
C VAL A 325 8.85 27.78 2.01
N GLY A 326 10.17 27.61 2.11
CA GLY A 326 10.98 26.98 1.06
C GLY A 326 10.59 25.53 0.77
N THR A 327 10.21 24.76 1.79
CA THR A 327 9.85 23.34 1.65
C THR A 327 8.40 23.13 1.22
N PHE A 328 7.53 24.13 1.36
CA PHE A 328 6.10 24.01 1.06
C PHE A 328 5.83 23.67 -0.40
N ALA A 329 6.50 24.34 -1.34
CA ALA A 329 6.27 24.14 -2.77
C ALA A 329 6.62 22.71 -3.20
N SER A 330 7.75 22.17 -2.74
CA SER A 330 8.17 20.80 -3.02
C SER A 330 7.17 19.79 -2.42
N ASN A 331 6.82 19.96 -1.15
CA ASN A 331 5.83 19.10 -0.48
C ASN A 331 4.46 19.11 -1.19
N TRP A 332 4.05 20.28 -1.72
CA TRP A 332 2.79 20.41 -2.45
C TRP A 332 2.81 19.65 -3.77
N ILE A 333 3.91 19.73 -4.52
CA ILE A 333 4.08 19.01 -5.80
C ILE A 333 3.96 17.51 -5.59
N HIS A 334 4.63 16.95 -4.58
CA HIS A 334 4.56 15.52 -4.26
C HIS A 334 3.15 15.08 -3.86
N LYS A 335 2.46 15.84 -3.02
CA LYS A 335 1.07 15.55 -2.62
C LYS A 335 0.11 15.60 -3.80
N ARG A 336 0.29 16.57 -4.70
CA ARG A 336 -0.50 16.68 -5.92
C ARG A 336 -0.23 15.53 -6.89
N ALA A 337 1.00 15.06 -7.00
CA ALA A 337 1.34 13.89 -7.82
C ALA A 337 0.68 12.62 -7.27
N SER A 338 0.75 12.36 -5.97
CA SER A 338 0.04 11.25 -5.33
C SER A 338 -1.47 11.33 -5.50
N ALA A 339 -2.05 12.54 -5.37
CA ALA A 339 -3.47 12.75 -5.60
C ALA A 339 -3.89 12.49 -7.07
N ARG A 340 -3.03 12.78 -8.06
CA ARG A 340 -3.27 12.43 -9.45
C ARG A 340 -3.29 10.91 -9.64
N ARG A 341 -2.30 10.19 -9.13
CA ARG A 341 -2.26 8.72 -9.22
C ARG A 341 -3.50 8.07 -8.61
N LEU A 342 -3.97 8.57 -7.44
CA LEU A 342 -5.22 8.11 -6.83
C LEU A 342 -6.44 8.47 -7.70
N SER A 343 -6.46 9.68 -8.27
CA SER A 343 -7.50 10.12 -9.20
C SER A 343 -7.57 9.23 -10.43
N ASP A 344 -6.43 8.91 -11.02
CA ASP A 344 -6.32 8.06 -12.22
C ASP A 344 -6.85 6.65 -11.92
N LEU A 345 -6.50 6.05 -10.77
CA LEU A 345 -7.04 4.76 -10.35
C LEU A 345 -8.55 4.79 -10.12
N ILE A 346 -9.05 5.80 -9.41
CA ILE A 346 -10.48 5.89 -9.07
C ILE A 346 -11.33 6.12 -10.33
N ASN A 347 -10.80 6.87 -11.29
CA ASN A 347 -11.46 7.17 -12.56
C ASN A 347 -11.17 6.14 -13.66
N GLU A 348 -10.30 5.15 -13.41
CA GLU A 348 -10.05 4.09 -14.40
C GLU A 348 -11.39 3.43 -14.76
N PRO A 349 -11.74 3.32 -16.04
CA PRO A 349 -13.00 2.72 -16.42
C PRO A 349 -13.08 1.25 -15.99
N PRO A 350 -14.27 0.78 -15.59
CA PRO A 350 -14.45 -0.64 -15.29
C PRO A 350 -14.27 -1.48 -16.56
N LEU A 351 -13.77 -2.68 -16.41
CA LEU A 351 -13.63 -3.65 -17.49
C LEU A 351 -15.02 -4.13 -17.95
N ILE A 352 -15.88 -4.42 -16.99
CA ILE A 352 -17.28 -4.82 -17.24
C ILE A 352 -18.13 -3.56 -17.21
N GLY A 353 -18.91 -3.32 -18.27
CA GLY A 353 -19.75 -2.14 -18.44
C GLY A 353 -20.79 -1.96 -17.32
N ALA A 354 -21.48 -0.84 -17.35
CA ALA A 354 -22.57 -0.58 -16.41
C ALA A 354 -23.65 -1.65 -16.56
N VAL A 355 -23.96 -2.31 -15.45
CA VAL A 355 -25.11 -3.22 -15.35
C VAL A 355 -26.35 -2.34 -15.27
N PRO A 356 -27.43 -2.61 -16.03
CA PRO A 356 -28.72 -2.00 -15.76
C PRO A 356 -29.04 -2.22 -14.27
N GLY A 357 -29.37 -1.15 -13.56
CA GLY A 357 -29.72 -1.25 -12.15
C GLY A 357 -30.80 -2.32 -11.91
N PRO A 358 -30.89 -2.91 -10.71
CA PRO A 358 -31.94 -3.86 -10.42
C PRO A 358 -33.27 -3.20 -10.76
N ARG A 359 -33.99 -3.79 -11.71
CA ARG A 359 -35.42 -3.49 -11.86
C ARG A 359 -36.04 -3.82 -10.51
N ASP A 360 -36.78 -2.85 -9.93
CA ASP A 360 -37.51 -3.00 -8.68
C ASP A 360 -38.33 -4.31 -8.70
N GLY A 361 -37.80 -5.34 -8.09
CA GLY A 361 -38.33 -6.68 -8.08
C GLY A 361 -37.15 -7.66 -7.87
N ARG A 362 -37.08 -8.28 -6.70
CA ARG A 362 -36.08 -9.32 -6.39
C ARG A 362 -36.08 -10.35 -7.51
N PRO A 363 -34.94 -10.62 -8.18
CA PRO A 363 -34.85 -11.71 -9.17
C PRO A 363 -35.10 -13.10 -8.59
N GLU A 364 -35.29 -13.20 -7.26
CA GLU A 364 -35.56 -14.47 -6.56
C GLU A 364 -36.90 -15.09 -6.95
N GLU A 365 -37.89 -14.32 -7.45
CA GLU A 365 -39.19 -14.84 -7.87
C GLU A 365 -39.25 -15.26 -9.35
N SER A 366 -38.21 -14.96 -10.16
CA SER A 366 -38.17 -15.33 -11.59
C SER A 366 -37.21 -16.48 -11.90
N ALA A 367 -36.58 -17.12 -10.90
CA ALA A 367 -35.82 -18.34 -11.16
C ALA A 367 -36.80 -19.44 -11.54
N ASP A 368 -36.92 -19.70 -12.84
CA ASP A 368 -37.71 -20.85 -13.33
C ASP A 368 -37.09 -22.11 -12.74
N ALA A 369 -37.85 -22.78 -11.83
CA ALA A 369 -37.40 -24.00 -11.18
C ALA A 369 -37.13 -25.13 -12.18
N THR A 370 -37.64 -24.99 -13.41
CA THR A 370 -37.44 -25.93 -14.54
C THR A 370 -36.21 -25.56 -15.41
N ALA A 371 -35.65 -24.37 -15.22
CA ALA A 371 -34.45 -23.95 -15.98
C ALA A 371 -33.17 -24.66 -15.44
N PRO A 372 -32.22 -24.97 -16.34
CA PRO A 372 -30.94 -25.52 -15.91
C PRO A 372 -30.22 -24.57 -14.94
N ALA A 373 -29.40 -25.12 -14.04
CA ALA A 373 -28.61 -24.31 -13.13
C ALA A 373 -27.70 -23.33 -13.87
N LEU A 374 -27.13 -23.80 -15.00
CA LEU A 374 -26.29 -23.02 -15.87
C LEU A 374 -26.54 -23.40 -17.34
N LEU A 375 -26.61 -22.39 -18.23
CA LEU A 375 -26.56 -22.57 -19.68
C LEU A 375 -25.50 -21.61 -20.22
N TRP A 376 -24.47 -22.15 -20.84
CA TRP A 376 -23.36 -21.37 -21.37
C TRP A 376 -23.18 -21.65 -22.85
N HIS A 377 -23.14 -20.61 -23.66
CA HIS A 377 -22.86 -20.66 -25.09
C HIS A 377 -21.39 -20.27 -25.32
N PRO A 378 -20.47 -21.27 -25.43
CA PRO A 378 -19.06 -20.97 -25.64
C PRO A 378 -18.84 -20.26 -26.96
N PRO A 379 -18.05 -19.17 -27.01
CA PRO A 379 -17.73 -18.52 -28.27
C PRO A 379 -17.08 -19.47 -29.27
N GLY A 380 -17.63 -19.52 -30.49
CA GLY A 380 -17.10 -20.39 -31.56
C GLY A 380 -17.58 -21.84 -31.53
N HIS A 381 -18.54 -22.17 -30.65
CA HIS A 381 -19.19 -23.49 -30.62
C HIS A 381 -20.69 -23.33 -30.82
N ASP A 382 -21.29 -24.26 -31.60
CA ASP A 382 -22.72 -24.19 -31.93
C ASP A 382 -23.60 -24.77 -30.81
N GLU A 383 -23.07 -25.72 -30.02
CA GLU A 383 -23.82 -26.38 -28.95
C GLU A 383 -23.54 -25.70 -27.58
N PRO A 384 -24.62 -25.38 -26.83
CA PRO A 384 -24.45 -24.83 -25.49
C PRO A 384 -24.06 -25.92 -24.47
N VAL A 385 -23.23 -25.53 -23.50
CA VAL A 385 -22.95 -26.33 -22.31
C VAL A 385 -24.09 -26.10 -21.31
N ARG A 386 -24.91 -27.13 -21.09
CA ARG A 386 -26.03 -27.11 -20.16
C ARG A 386 -25.63 -27.87 -18.89
N LEU A 387 -25.99 -27.39 -17.74
CA LEU A 387 -25.69 -28.01 -16.44
C LEU A 387 -26.98 -28.05 -15.62
N GLU A 388 -27.45 -29.25 -15.31
CA GLU A 388 -28.64 -29.43 -14.47
C GLU A 388 -28.25 -29.33 -12.99
N ARG A 389 -29.27 -29.16 -12.11
CA ARG A 389 -29.01 -29.07 -10.68
C ARG A 389 -28.53 -30.41 -10.12
N GLY A 390 -27.39 -30.38 -9.40
CA GLY A 390 -26.78 -31.56 -8.82
C GLY A 390 -25.97 -32.42 -9.82
N GLU A 391 -25.84 -31.99 -11.07
CA GLU A 391 -25.06 -32.68 -12.11
C GLU A 391 -23.56 -32.36 -12.01
N LEU A 392 -22.72 -33.35 -12.24
CA LEU A 392 -21.26 -33.22 -12.39
C LEU A 392 -20.88 -33.32 -13.87
N VAL A 393 -20.59 -32.20 -14.51
CA VAL A 393 -20.26 -32.15 -15.95
C VAL A 393 -18.77 -31.88 -16.16
N GLY A 394 -18.12 -32.69 -16.98
CA GLY A 394 -16.75 -32.50 -17.43
C GLY A 394 -16.71 -31.68 -18.72
N VAL A 395 -15.82 -30.70 -18.78
CA VAL A 395 -15.51 -29.92 -19.99
C VAL A 395 -14.04 -30.11 -20.35
N VAL A 396 -13.78 -30.63 -21.55
CA VAL A 396 -12.43 -30.79 -22.07
C VAL A 396 -12.07 -29.54 -22.87
N PRO A 397 -11.12 -28.71 -22.39
CA PRO A 397 -10.73 -27.50 -23.09
C PRO A 397 -9.84 -27.80 -24.28
N GLY A 398 -9.89 -26.95 -25.31
CA GLY A 398 -9.01 -27.08 -26.49
C GLY A 398 -7.53 -26.73 -26.22
N GLY A 399 -7.17 -26.41 -24.98
CA GLY A 399 -5.82 -26.09 -24.53
C GLY A 399 -5.79 -25.25 -23.25
N PRO A 400 -4.60 -24.99 -22.67
CA PRO A 400 -4.47 -24.27 -21.39
C PRO A 400 -4.99 -22.83 -21.41
N SER A 401 -4.93 -22.15 -22.56
CA SER A 401 -5.51 -20.81 -22.75
C SER A 401 -7.03 -20.83 -22.76
N SER A 402 -7.60 -21.88 -23.40
CA SER A 402 -9.04 -22.13 -23.44
C SER A 402 -9.60 -22.43 -22.05
N ALA A 403 -8.93 -23.24 -21.24
CA ALA A 403 -9.33 -23.53 -19.85
C ALA A 403 -9.44 -22.25 -19.01
N ARG A 404 -8.45 -21.36 -19.10
CA ARG A 404 -8.48 -20.05 -18.40
C ARG A 404 -9.60 -19.16 -18.89
N ASP A 405 -9.85 -19.08 -20.20
CA ASP A 405 -10.94 -18.29 -20.77
C ASP A 405 -12.31 -18.80 -20.29
N ILE A 406 -12.51 -20.10 -20.20
CA ILE A 406 -13.71 -20.71 -19.62
C ILE A 406 -13.92 -20.23 -18.18
N GLY A 407 -12.90 -20.38 -17.33
CA GLY A 407 -12.97 -19.93 -15.94
C GLY A 407 -13.22 -18.43 -15.79
N ASP A 408 -12.64 -17.60 -16.67
CA ASP A 408 -12.83 -16.16 -16.67
C ASP A 408 -14.24 -15.73 -17.14
N ARG A 409 -14.81 -16.41 -18.13
CA ARG A 409 -16.18 -16.18 -18.60
C ARG A 409 -17.21 -16.62 -17.58
N LEU A 410 -17.11 -17.86 -17.10
CA LEU A 410 -18.06 -18.39 -16.10
C LEU A 410 -17.98 -17.64 -14.76
N GLY A 411 -16.79 -17.15 -14.37
CA GLY A 411 -16.61 -16.26 -13.22
C GLY A 411 -16.94 -14.79 -13.48
N TYR A 412 -17.45 -14.47 -14.68
CA TYR A 412 -17.73 -13.10 -15.13
C TYR A 412 -16.58 -12.13 -14.82
N ARG A 413 -15.35 -12.54 -15.13
CA ARG A 413 -14.14 -11.72 -15.01
C ARG A 413 -13.81 -10.95 -16.28
N VAL A 414 -14.42 -11.33 -17.39
CA VAL A 414 -14.33 -10.69 -18.71
C VAL A 414 -15.72 -10.25 -19.17
N PRO A 415 -15.84 -9.27 -20.08
CA PRO A 415 -17.13 -8.88 -20.65
C PRO A 415 -17.79 -10.07 -21.38
N LEU A 416 -19.08 -10.27 -21.10
CA LEU A 416 -19.91 -11.29 -21.73
C LEU A 416 -20.88 -10.65 -22.72
N ALA A 417 -21.22 -11.40 -23.79
CA ALA A 417 -22.31 -11.04 -24.68
C ALA A 417 -23.67 -11.40 -24.04
N ARG A 418 -24.75 -10.73 -24.44
CA ARG A 418 -26.09 -11.14 -24.02
C ARG A 418 -26.42 -12.54 -24.54
N GLY A 419 -26.99 -13.37 -23.68
CA GLY A 419 -27.30 -14.75 -24.01
C GLY A 419 -26.11 -15.71 -23.97
N GLU A 420 -24.90 -15.24 -23.72
CA GLU A 420 -23.71 -16.07 -23.62
C GLU A 420 -23.72 -16.95 -22.35
N LEU A 421 -24.17 -16.39 -21.24
CA LEU A 421 -24.25 -17.09 -19.96
C LEU A 421 -25.59 -16.82 -19.28
N LEU A 422 -26.35 -17.87 -19.00
CA LEU A 422 -27.59 -17.80 -18.22
C LEU A 422 -27.40 -18.61 -16.93
N VAL A 423 -27.82 -18.05 -15.81
CA VAL A 423 -27.79 -18.68 -14.50
C VAL A 423 -29.23 -18.83 -14.01
N SER A 424 -29.69 -20.06 -13.84
CA SER A 424 -31.09 -20.38 -13.52
C SER A 424 -32.10 -19.65 -14.44
N GLY A 425 -31.78 -19.60 -15.75
CA GLY A 425 -32.60 -18.97 -16.78
C GLY A 425 -32.45 -17.45 -16.90
N VAL A 426 -31.67 -16.76 -16.05
CA VAL A 426 -31.46 -15.31 -16.10
C VAL A 426 -30.11 -14.98 -16.72
N ASP A 427 -30.10 -14.01 -17.64
CA ASP A 427 -28.86 -13.58 -18.32
C ASP A 427 -27.86 -12.97 -17.32
N ALA A 428 -26.61 -13.42 -17.38
CA ALA A 428 -25.53 -12.94 -16.52
C ALA A 428 -25.29 -11.42 -16.66
N VAL A 429 -25.52 -10.85 -17.87
CA VAL A 429 -25.40 -9.41 -18.11
C VAL A 429 -26.48 -8.63 -17.34
N GLU A 430 -27.65 -9.22 -17.13
CA GLU A 430 -28.73 -8.61 -16.33
C GLU A 430 -28.50 -8.74 -14.82
N LEU A 431 -27.94 -9.89 -14.38
CA LEU A 431 -27.57 -10.13 -12.98
C LEU A 431 -26.42 -9.24 -12.53
N GLY A 432 -25.47 -8.99 -13.41
CA GLY A 432 -24.22 -8.28 -13.11
C GLY A 432 -23.18 -9.13 -12.40
N PRO A 433 -21.90 -8.68 -12.43
CA PRO A 433 -20.76 -9.51 -12.00
C PRO A 433 -20.76 -9.83 -10.49
N ALA A 434 -21.32 -8.97 -9.65
CA ALA A 434 -21.41 -9.25 -8.21
C ALA A 434 -22.35 -10.41 -7.95
N ARG A 435 -23.58 -10.38 -8.51
CA ARG A 435 -24.58 -11.43 -8.30
C ARG A 435 -24.19 -12.74 -8.98
N VAL A 436 -23.63 -12.69 -10.18
CA VAL A 436 -23.12 -13.90 -10.84
C VAL A 436 -22.07 -14.60 -9.98
N ARG A 437 -21.13 -13.87 -9.35
CA ARG A 437 -20.08 -14.47 -8.49
C ARG A 437 -20.60 -14.95 -7.12
N GLU A 438 -21.78 -14.55 -6.72
CA GLU A 438 -22.49 -15.17 -5.58
C GLU A 438 -23.13 -16.51 -5.99
N LEU A 439 -23.61 -16.62 -7.23
CA LEU A 439 -24.29 -17.80 -7.76
C LEU A 439 -23.31 -18.83 -8.35
N ILE A 440 -22.21 -18.37 -8.93
CA ILE A 440 -21.18 -19.20 -9.55
C ILE A 440 -19.85 -19.00 -8.83
N ALA A 441 -19.36 -20.02 -8.13
CA ALA A 441 -18.01 -20.06 -7.60
C ALA A 441 -17.04 -20.58 -8.67
N ALA A 442 -16.35 -19.69 -9.37
CA ALA A 442 -15.34 -20.03 -10.36
C ALA A 442 -13.98 -19.43 -9.92
N PRO A 443 -13.23 -20.08 -9.01
CA PRO A 443 -11.92 -19.58 -8.59
C PRO A 443 -10.96 -19.52 -9.78
N PRO A 444 -10.00 -18.57 -9.77
CA PRO A 444 -8.98 -18.52 -10.81
C PRO A 444 -8.06 -19.75 -10.73
N HIS A 445 -7.53 -20.19 -11.87
CA HIS A 445 -6.63 -21.36 -11.98
C HIS A 445 -5.49 -21.32 -10.94
N HIS A 446 -4.87 -20.16 -10.71
CA HIS A 446 -3.86 -19.97 -9.68
C HIS A 446 -4.49 -19.33 -8.43
N GLY A 447 -5.29 -20.09 -7.70
CA GLY A 447 -5.90 -19.64 -6.46
C GLY A 447 -4.85 -19.29 -5.39
N ALA A 448 -5.09 -18.21 -4.65
CA ALA A 448 -4.23 -17.80 -3.54
C ALA A 448 -4.67 -18.43 -2.22
N VAL A 449 -3.71 -18.97 -1.47
CA VAL A 449 -3.87 -19.31 -0.05
C VAL A 449 -3.40 -18.09 0.76
N PHE A 450 -4.22 -17.65 1.71
CA PHE A 450 -3.91 -16.53 2.60
C PHE A 450 -3.12 -17.00 3.82
N SER A 451 -2.28 -16.12 4.35
CA SER A 451 -1.61 -16.37 5.64
C SER A 451 -2.64 -16.50 6.75
N GLY A 452 -2.44 -17.45 7.64
CA GLY A 452 -3.37 -17.76 8.73
C GLY A 452 -3.58 -19.25 8.89
N THR A 453 -4.71 -19.65 9.52
CA THR A 453 -5.03 -21.05 9.74
C THR A 453 -5.65 -21.69 8.51
N LEU A 454 -5.61 -23.04 8.44
CA LEU A 454 -6.30 -23.79 7.40
C LEU A 454 -7.81 -23.47 7.42
N ARG A 455 -8.43 -23.47 8.61
CA ARG A 455 -9.85 -23.13 8.79
C ARG A 455 -10.20 -21.73 8.25
N SER A 456 -9.38 -20.70 8.52
CA SER A 456 -9.62 -19.35 8.01
C SER A 456 -9.49 -19.24 6.49
N ASN A 457 -8.80 -20.19 5.87
CA ASN A 457 -8.70 -20.35 4.43
C ASN A 457 -9.83 -21.17 3.80
N LEU A 458 -10.59 -21.92 4.60
CA LEU A 458 -11.63 -22.85 4.15
C LEU A 458 -13.03 -22.23 4.24
N VAL A 459 -13.36 -21.65 5.39
CA VAL A 459 -14.69 -21.09 5.67
C VAL A 459 -14.58 -19.67 6.26
N PRO A 460 -15.61 -18.82 6.07
CA PRO A 460 -15.64 -17.49 6.68
C PRO A 460 -15.67 -17.55 8.21
N PRO A 461 -15.36 -16.45 8.91
CA PRO A 461 -15.43 -16.39 10.37
C PRO A 461 -16.80 -16.81 10.90
N GLY A 462 -16.81 -17.78 11.83
CA GLY A 462 -18.03 -18.35 12.40
C GLY A 462 -18.62 -19.52 11.60
N GLY A 463 -18.13 -19.79 10.39
CA GLY A 463 -18.52 -20.96 9.61
C GLY A 463 -17.93 -22.26 10.17
N ALA A 464 -18.64 -23.38 9.95
CA ALA A 464 -18.13 -24.72 10.22
C ALA A 464 -17.81 -25.42 8.90
N PRO A 465 -16.66 -26.12 8.80
CA PRO A 465 -16.38 -26.95 7.64
C PRO A 465 -17.41 -28.06 7.49
N ASP A 466 -17.86 -28.32 6.26
CA ASP A 466 -18.75 -29.42 5.95
C ASP A 466 -17.95 -30.74 5.88
N PRO A 467 -18.24 -31.75 6.73
CA PRO A 467 -17.53 -33.02 6.69
C PRO A 467 -17.69 -33.79 5.38
N ALA A 468 -18.77 -33.58 4.63
CA ALA A 468 -18.96 -34.22 3.33
C ALA A 468 -17.99 -33.64 2.30
N VAL A 469 -17.83 -32.32 2.29
CA VAL A 469 -16.87 -31.63 1.40
C VAL A 469 -15.42 -31.97 1.79
N LEU A 470 -15.09 -32.05 3.08
CA LEU A 470 -13.75 -32.44 3.53
C LEU A 470 -13.39 -33.85 3.02
N ARG A 471 -14.29 -34.82 3.18
CA ARG A 471 -14.07 -36.17 2.64
C ARG A 471 -13.98 -36.22 1.12
N ALA A 472 -14.88 -35.54 0.41
CA ALA A 472 -14.92 -35.52 -1.04
C ALA A 472 -13.64 -34.92 -1.65
N THR A 473 -12.98 -34.00 -0.96
CA THR A 473 -11.74 -33.36 -1.40
C THR A 473 -10.49 -33.97 -0.76
N MET A 474 -10.63 -35.04 0.05
CA MET A 474 -9.56 -35.64 0.83
C MET A 474 -8.78 -34.62 1.68
N LEU A 475 -9.48 -33.57 2.15
CA LEU A 475 -8.86 -32.51 2.95
C LEU A 475 -8.77 -32.90 4.43
N ASP A 476 -9.57 -33.84 4.89
CA ASP A 476 -9.48 -34.48 6.21
C ASP A 476 -8.09 -35.06 6.47
N ASP A 477 -7.51 -35.80 5.51
CA ASP A 477 -6.14 -36.29 5.60
C ASP A 477 -5.14 -35.12 5.78
N VAL A 478 -5.33 -34.01 5.06
CA VAL A 478 -4.45 -32.82 5.19
C VAL A 478 -4.59 -32.16 6.56
N ILE A 479 -5.82 -32.09 7.09
CA ILE A 479 -6.09 -31.53 8.41
C ILE A 479 -5.38 -32.37 9.47
N GLU A 480 -5.41 -33.70 9.36
CA GLU A 480 -4.70 -34.60 10.25
C GLU A 480 -3.19 -34.44 10.15
N ASP A 481 -2.63 -34.43 8.94
CA ASP A 481 -1.19 -34.28 8.65
C ASP A 481 -0.58 -33.00 9.26
N ILE A 482 -1.32 -31.90 9.25
CA ILE A 482 -0.82 -30.60 9.75
C ILE A 482 -1.16 -30.33 11.22
N GLY A 483 -1.86 -31.26 11.90
CA GLY A 483 -2.22 -31.18 13.33
C GLY A 483 -3.50 -30.40 13.63
N GLY A 484 -4.47 -30.42 12.70
CA GLY A 484 -5.80 -29.83 12.87
C GLY A 484 -6.08 -28.62 11.98
N ASP A 485 -7.36 -28.27 11.86
CA ASP A 485 -7.83 -27.15 11.02
C ASP A 485 -7.42 -25.75 11.56
N GLY A 486 -7.08 -25.66 12.86
CA GLY A 486 -6.52 -24.49 13.51
C GLY A 486 -5.03 -24.24 13.23
N SER A 487 -4.36 -25.18 12.54
CA SER A 487 -2.93 -25.08 12.25
C SER A 487 -2.63 -24.00 11.22
N ASP A 488 -1.54 -23.24 11.44
CA ASP A 488 -1.07 -22.19 10.56
C ASP A 488 -0.47 -22.76 9.27
N VAL A 489 -0.99 -22.33 8.12
CA VAL A 489 -0.54 -22.76 6.80
C VAL A 489 0.69 -22.00 6.29
N GLY A 490 1.17 -21.02 7.05
CA GLY A 490 2.30 -20.18 6.72
C GLY A 490 1.96 -19.09 5.70
N GLU A 491 2.95 -18.23 5.44
CA GLU A 491 2.80 -17.16 4.45
C GLU A 491 2.46 -17.74 3.07
N ARG A 492 1.31 -17.35 2.50
CA ARG A 492 0.80 -17.83 1.21
C ARG A 492 0.72 -19.36 1.12
N GLY A 493 0.47 -20.05 2.22
CA GLY A 493 0.36 -21.50 2.25
C GLY A 493 1.69 -22.25 2.04
N ARG A 494 2.82 -21.66 2.42
CA ARG A 494 4.17 -22.25 2.20
C ARG A 494 4.40 -23.56 2.95
N LYS A 495 3.62 -23.85 4.00
CA LYS A 495 3.70 -25.11 4.74
C LYS A 495 2.95 -26.25 4.08
N LEU A 496 2.12 -25.96 3.07
CA LEU A 496 1.36 -26.96 2.34
C LEU A 496 2.13 -27.42 1.07
N SER A 497 2.05 -28.74 0.77
CA SER A 497 2.49 -29.27 -0.51
C SER A 497 1.59 -28.76 -1.64
N GLY A 498 2.00 -28.97 -2.91
CA GLY A 498 1.20 -28.59 -4.08
C GLY A 498 -0.20 -29.22 -4.06
N GLY A 499 -0.28 -30.53 -3.84
CA GLY A 499 -1.54 -31.27 -3.77
C GLY A 499 -2.40 -30.89 -2.55
N GLN A 500 -1.79 -30.67 -1.36
CA GLN A 500 -2.52 -30.19 -0.19
C GLN A 500 -3.13 -28.81 -0.44
N ARG A 501 -2.40 -27.91 -1.13
CA ARG A 501 -2.91 -26.60 -1.52
C ARG A 501 -4.07 -26.68 -2.50
N GLN A 502 -3.98 -27.55 -3.52
CA GLN A 502 -5.07 -27.73 -4.49
C GLN A 502 -6.33 -28.27 -3.80
N ARG A 503 -6.20 -29.28 -2.91
CA ARG A 503 -7.32 -29.83 -2.13
C ARG A 503 -7.96 -28.76 -1.25
N LEU A 504 -7.19 -27.90 -0.61
CA LEU A 504 -7.71 -26.76 0.18
C LEU A 504 -8.50 -25.77 -0.70
N LEU A 505 -7.97 -25.40 -1.87
CA LEU A 505 -8.63 -24.45 -2.79
C LEU A 505 -9.92 -25.02 -3.37
N MET A 506 -9.93 -26.31 -3.71
CA MET A 506 -11.13 -27.04 -4.16
C MET A 506 -12.19 -27.08 -3.06
N ALA A 507 -11.81 -27.48 -1.85
CA ALA A 507 -12.71 -27.49 -0.70
C ALA A 507 -13.26 -26.09 -0.39
N ARG A 508 -12.44 -25.04 -0.47
CA ARG A 508 -12.89 -23.64 -0.33
C ARG A 508 -13.98 -23.29 -1.34
N ALA A 509 -13.79 -23.67 -2.62
CA ALA A 509 -14.77 -23.40 -3.67
C ALA A 509 -16.12 -24.07 -3.36
N LEU A 510 -16.09 -25.33 -2.92
CA LEU A 510 -17.28 -26.09 -2.54
C LEU A 510 -17.98 -25.55 -1.28
N HIS A 511 -17.23 -24.91 -0.36
CA HIS A 511 -17.80 -24.30 0.85
C HIS A 511 -18.42 -22.92 0.61
N THR A 512 -18.35 -22.37 -0.60
CA THR A 512 -18.96 -21.04 -0.89
C THR A 512 -20.48 -21.05 -0.80
N GLY A 513 -21.12 -22.23 -0.94
CA GLY A 513 -22.58 -22.37 -1.03
C GLY A 513 -23.15 -21.82 -2.34
N ALA A 514 -22.32 -21.59 -3.35
CA ALA A 514 -22.76 -21.16 -4.68
C ALA A 514 -23.64 -22.22 -5.35
N ALA A 515 -24.60 -21.78 -6.16
CA ALA A 515 -25.50 -22.68 -6.89
C ALA A 515 -24.74 -23.54 -7.92
N VAL A 516 -23.63 -23.03 -8.45
CA VAL A 516 -22.75 -23.73 -9.39
C VAL A 516 -21.29 -23.52 -8.95
N VAL A 517 -20.51 -24.60 -8.95
CA VAL A 517 -19.07 -24.55 -8.68
C VAL A 517 -18.32 -24.95 -9.96
N VAL A 518 -17.37 -24.12 -10.37
CA VAL A 518 -16.50 -24.38 -11.54
C VAL A 518 -15.10 -24.64 -11.02
N LEU A 519 -14.54 -25.80 -11.34
CA LEU A 519 -13.20 -26.21 -10.92
C LEU A 519 -12.31 -26.36 -12.16
N ASP A 520 -11.21 -25.61 -12.21
CA ASP A 520 -10.26 -25.62 -13.33
C ASP A 520 -9.01 -26.38 -12.93
N GLU A 521 -8.78 -27.55 -13.56
CA GLU A 521 -7.65 -28.47 -13.33
C GLU A 521 -7.37 -28.69 -11.83
N PRO A 522 -8.36 -29.17 -11.02
CA PRO A 522 -8.26 -29.13 -9.57
C PRO A 522 -7.28 -30.13 -8.95
N THR A 523 -6.72 -31.07 -9.73
CA THR A 523 -5.92 -32.21 -9.24
C THR A 523 -4.55 -32.35 -9.89
N THR A 524 -4.07 -31.37 -10.65
CA THR A 524 -2.78 -31.43 -11.41
C THR A 524 -1.55 -31.71 -10.55
N ALA A 525 -1.58 -31.42 -9.25
CA ALA A 525 -0.50 -31.71 -8.30
C ALA A 525 -0.84 -32.83 -7.31
N VAL A 526 -1.87 -33.62 -7.61
CA VAL A 526 -2.36 -34.74 -6.77
C VAL A 526 -1.97 -36.07 -7.43
N ASP A 527 -1.64 -37.07 -6.64
CA ASP A 527 -1.34 -38.42 -7.15
C ASP A 527 -2.61 -39.14 -7.66
N PRO A 528 -2.47 -40.08 -8.60
CA PRO A 528 -3.62 -40.73 -9.24
C PRO A 528 -4.54 -41.49 -8.29
N ALA A 529 -4.03 -42.05 -7.18
CA ALA A 529 -4.85 -42.78 -6.23
C ALA A 529 -5.71 -41.82 -5.38
N THR A 530 -5.15 -40.67 -4.99
CA THR A 530 -5.91 -39.60 -4.31
C THR A 530 -6.88 -38.92 -5.29
N GLU A 531 -6.48 -38.72 -6.55
CA GLU A 531 -7.34 -38.15 -7.58
C GLU A 531 -8.58 -39.02 -7.81
N GLN A 532 -8.44 -40.36 -7.88
CA GLN A 532 -9.56 -41.28 -8.00
C GLN A 532 -10.56 -41.13 -6.86
N ARG A 533 -10.08 -41.05 -5.61
CA ARG A 533 -10.95 -40.85 -4.43
C ARG A 533 -11.66 -39.49 -4.46
N ILE A 534 -10.97 -38.45 -4.92
CA ILE A 534 -11.57 -37.12 -5.13
C ILE A 534 -12.66 -37.18 -6.20
N ALA A 535 -12.42 -37.86 -7.31
CA ALA A 535 -13.39 -38.05 -8.39
C ALA A 535 -14.69 -38.73 -7.87
N GLU A 536 -14.55 -39.82 -7.11
CA GLU A 536 -15.66 -40.50 -6.46
C GLU A 536 -16.37 -39.63 -5.42
N GLY A 537 -15.58 -38.87 -4.64
CA GLY A 537 -16.10 -37.92 -3.65
C GLY A 537 -16.92 -36.80 -4.28
N LEU A 538 -16.43 -36.18 -5.36
CA LEU A 538 -17.14 -35.12 -6.08
C LEU A 538 -18.45 -35.62 -6.69
N ARG A 539 -18.46 -36.81 -7.25
CA ARG A 539 -19.68 -37.45 -7.78
C ARG A 539 -20.74 -37.71 -6.68
N ALA A 540 -20.31 -37.98 -5.46
CA ALA A 540 -21.23 -38.24 -4.33
C ALA A 540 -21.81 -36.95 -3.73
N LEU A 541 -21.28 -35.79 -4.04
CA LEU A 541 -21.81 -34.51 -3.53
C LEU A 541 -23.05 -34.07 -4.33
N PRO A 542 -24.06 -33.50 -3.67
CA PRO A 542 -25.25 -32.95 -4.35
C PRO A 542 -24.99 -31.60 -5.01
N THR A 543 -23.73 -31.17 -5.13
CA THR A 543 -23.33 -29.88 -5.62
C THR A 543 -23.33 -29.89 -7.15
N THR A 544 -23.94 -28.89 -7.76
CA THR A 544 -23.86 -28.67 -9.22
C THR A 544 -22.43 -28.23 -9.57
N THR A 545 -21.68 -29.10 -10.25
CA THR A 545 -20.24 -28.88 -10.47
C THR A 545 -19.86 -29.01 -11.94
N LEU A 546 -19.11 -28.05 -12.45
CA LEU A 546 -18.50 -28.08 -13.77
C LEU A 546 -16.98 -28.24 -13.60
N LEU A 547 -16.44 -29.35 -14.12
CA LEU A 547 -15.02 -29.64 -14.13
C LEU A 547 -14.41 -29.25 -15.48
N VAL A 548 -13.50 -28.32 -15.49
CA VAL A 548 -12.68 -28.00 -16.69
C VAL A 548 -11.36 -28.75 -16.52
N THR A 549 -11.18 -29.84 -17.24
CA THR A 549 -10.01 -30.71 -17.05
C THR A 549 -9.71 -31.57 -18.26
N THR A 550 -8.46 -32.02 -18.34
CA THR A 550 -7.97 -33.04 -19.31
C THR A 550 -7.76 -34.39 -18.61
N SER A 551 -7.94 -34.50 -17.31
CA SER A 551 -7.76 -35.74 -16.55
C SER A 551 -8.84 -36.78 -16.89
N GLY A 552 -8.43 -37.92 -17.46
CA GLY A 552 -9.33 -39.03 -17.71
C GLY A 552 -9.98 -39.62 -16.46
N ILE A 553 -9.31 -39.54 -15.31
CA ILE A 553 -9.85 -40.01 -14.01
C ILE A 553 -11.03 -39.13 -13.58
N LEU A 554 -10.87 -37.82 -13.58
CA LEU A 554 -11.96 -36.91 -13.23
C LEU A 554 -13.11 -36.98 -14.23
N LEU A 555 -12.80 -37.04 -15.56
CA LEU A 555 -13.80 -37.11 -16.60
C LEU A 555 -14.64 -38.40 -16.51
N SER A 556 -14.05 -39.53 -16.09
CA SER A 556 -14.77 -40.80 -15.92
C SER A 556 -15.80 -40.78 -14.79
N ALA A 557 -15.66 -39.87 -13.82
CA ALA A 557 -16.61 -39.69 -12.72
C ALA A 557 -17.75 -38.72 -13.06
N CYS A 558 -17.65 -37.98 -14.17
CA CYS A 558 -18.69 -37.05 -14.59
C CYS A 558 -19.93 -37.77 -15.13
N ASP A 559 -21.11 -37.19 -14.91
CA ASP A 559 -22.36 -37.68 -15.50
C ASP A 559 -22.39 -37.48 -17.01
N ARG A 560 -21.66 -36.46 -17.51
CA ARG A 560 -21.54 -36.11 -18.91
C ARG A 560 -20.26 -35.35 -19.18
N VAL A 561 -19.69 -35.54 -20.36
CA VAL A 561 -18.47 -34.88 -20.84
C VAL A 561 -18.75 -34.10 -22.12
N VAL A 562 -18.26 -32.84 -22.18
CA VAL A 562 -18.38 -31.96 -23.34
C VAL A 562 -16.98 -31.56 -23.83
N GLY A 563 -16.67 -31.80 -25.10
CA GLY A 563 -15.42 -31.34 -25.72
C GLY A 563 -15.56 -29.96 -26.37
N LEU A 564 -14.65 -29.05 -26.10
CA LEU A 564 -14.61 -27.68 -26.66
C LEU A 564 -13.42 -27.50 -27.63
N SER A 565 -12.94 -28.55 -28.32
CA SER A 565 -11.92 -28.40 -29.34
C SER A 565 -12.53 -28.53 -30.75
N ALA A 566 -12.11 -27.66 -31.67
CA ALA A 566 -12.55 -27.72 -33.08
C ALA A 566 -12.17 -29.05 -33.79
N GLU A 567 -11.32 -29.88 -33.17
CA GLU A 567 -10.92 -31.21 -33.65
C GLU A 567 -11.64 -32.36 -32.90
N ALA A 568 -12.42 -32.08 -31.86
CA ALA A 568 -13.02 -33.14 -31.02
C ALA A 568 -14.29 -33.78 -31.60
N ASP A 569 -14.85 -33.24 -32.66
CA ASP A 569 -16.01 -33.83 -33.35
C ASP A 569 -15.68 -35.18 -34.05
N SER A 570 -14.43 -35.56 -34.08
CA SER A 570 -13.98 -36.80 -34.77
C SER A 570 -13.46 -37.93 -33.88
N ALA A 571 -13.19 -37.69 -32.58
CA ALA A 571 -12.34 -38.64 -31.83
C ALA A 571 -12.75 -39.02 -30.38
N VAL A 572 -13.78 -38.45 -29.77
CA VAL A 572 -14.17 -38.84 -28.40
C VAL A 572 -15.65 -39.20 -28.33
N ARG A 573 -16.06 -40.25 -29.01
CA ARG A 573 -17.09 -41.15 -28.50
C ARG A 573 -16.41 -42.11 -27.53
N ILE A 574 -16.42 -41.78 -26.26
CA ILE A 574 -16.15 -42.77 -25.21
C ILE A 574 -17.42 -43.62 -25.13
N ASP A 575 -17.40 -44.79 -25.72
CA ASP A 575 -18.42 -45.81 -25.54
C ASP A 575 -18.39 -46.25 -24.06
N LEU A 576 -19.34 -45.73 -23.26
CA LEU A 576 -19.51 -46.05 -21.84
C LEU A 576 -20.09 -47.44 -21.58
N ASP A 577 -20.17 -48.29 -22.64
CA ASP A 577 -20.79 -49.62 -22.53
C ASP A 577 -19.74 -50.76 -22.45
N THR A 578 -18.49 -50.50 -22.13
CA THR A 578 -17.49 -51.57 -21.92
C THR A 578 -16.86 -51.52 -20.52
N ASP A 579 -16.96 -52.64 -19.87
CA ASP A 579 -16.36 -53.13 -18.61
C ASP A 579 -15.16 -52.31 -18.06
N PRO A 580 -15.13 -51.95 -16.73
CA PRO A 580 -14.17 -51.03 -16.13
C PRO A 580 -12.73 -51.57 -15.97
N GLY A 581 -12.27 -52.41 -16.89
CA GLY A 581 -10.95 -53.04 -16.81
C GLY A 581 -9.97 -52.76 -17.96
N THR A 582 -10.37 -52.10 -19.06
CA THR A 582 -9.53 -51.98 -20.23
C THR A 582 -9.69 -50.65 -21.02
N ALA A 583 -9.50 -49.53 -20.40
CA ALA A 583 -9.37 -48.26 -21.10
C ALA A 583 -7.89 -48.07 -21.55
N ARG A 584 -7.54 -48.56 -22.73
CA ARG A 584 -6.27 -48.29 -23.37
C ARG A 584 -6.46 -47.17 -24.39
N VAL A 585 -5.93 -45.99 -24.10
CA VAL A 585 -5.86 -44.88 -25.06
C VAL A 585 -4.79 -45.22 -26.08
N GLU A 586 -5.17 -45.68 -27.28
CA GLU A 586 -4.27 -45.77 -28.43
C GLU A 586 -4.22 -44.41 -29.13
N ALA A 587 -3.14 -43.68 -28.93
CA ALA A 587 -2.79 -42.54 -29.76
C ALA A 587 -2.20 -43.03 -31.08
N THR A 588 -2.97 -43.04 -32.15
CA THR A 588 -2.47 -43.27 -33.53
C THR A 588 -1.79 -42.01 -34.04
N HIS A 589 -0.47 -41.95 -33.94
CA HIS A 589 0.36 -41.02 -34.69
C HIS A 589 0.44 -41.50 -36.16
N THR A 590 -0.16 -40.76 -37.06
CA THR A 590 0.15 -40.88 -38.50
C THR A 590 1.09 -39.73 -38.88
N PRO A 591 2.31 -40.00 -39.37
CA PRO A 591 3.18 -38.95 -39.86
C PRO A 591 2.85 -38.67 -41.34
N SER A 592 2.24 -37.55 -41.66
CA SER A 592 2.26 -37.03 -43.03
C SER A 592 3.37 -35.98 -43.16
N GLY A 593 4.41 -36.39 -43.88
CA GLY A 593 5.48 -35.49 -44.27
C GLY A 593 5.04 -34.55 -45.37
N THR A 594 5.68 -33.42 -45.39
CA THR A 594 6.38 -32.77 -46.51
C THR A 594 6.82 -31.38 -46.02
N ALA A 595 8.12 -31.22 -45.89
CA ALA A 595 8.75 -29.91 -45.76
C ALA A 595 8.84 -29.23 -47.14
N PRO A 596 8.73 -27.92 -47.23
CA PRO A 596 9.45 -27.18 -48.26
C PRO A 596 10.68 -26.51 -47.65
N ALA A 597 11.77 -26.73 -48.38
CA ALA A 597 13.07 -26.09 -48.19
C ALA A 597 13.02 -24.60 -48.60
N ASP A 598 14.06 -23.88 -48.14
CA ASP A 598 14.52 -22.58 -48.58
C ASP A 598 13.90 -21.32 -47.93
N ALA A 599 14.59 -20.83 -46.91
CA ALA A 599 14.83 -19.41 -46.72
C ALA A 599 16.20 -19.19 -46.07
N GLN A 600 17.06 -18.59 -46.84
CA GLN A 600 18.46 -18.27 -46.62
C GLN A 600 18.63 -17.28 -45.46
N HIS A 601 19.61 -17.52 -44.61
CA HIS A 601 20.19 -16.54 -43.68
C HIS A 601 20.97 -15.47 -44.47
N PRO A 602 20.88 -14.19 -44.12
CA PRO A 602 21.91 -13.23 -44.46
C PRO A 602 22.98 -13.13 -43.38
N ALA A 603 24.18 -13.00 -43.86
CA ALA A 603 25.45 -13.02 -43.18
C ALA A 603 25.71 -11.90 -42.16
N SER A 604 26.52 -12.27 -41.20
CA SER A 604 27.32 -11.49 -40.27
C SER A 604 27.95 -10.22 -40.86
N GLY A 605 27.72 -9.06 -40.18
CA GLY A 605 28.50 -7.83 -40.29
C GLY A 605 29.48 -7.70 -39.10
N PRO A 606 30.59 -7.00 -39.26
CA PRO A 606 31.77 -7.16 -38.43
C PRO A 606 31.75 -6.40 -37.10
N ALA A 607 32.51 -6.91 -36.14
CA ALA A 607 32.78 -6.34 -34.83
C ALA A 607 33.53 -4.98 -34.90
N PRO A 608 33.28 -4.03 -34.01
CA PRO A 608 34.15 -2.87 -33.83
C PRO A 608 35.29 -3.16 -32.85
N ALA A 609 36.42 -2.57 -33.17
CA ALA A 609 37.76 -2.72 -32.65
C ALA A 609 37.94 -2.37 -31.17
N GLU A 610 38.86 -3.08 -30.55
CA GLU A 610 39.50 -2.79 -29.28
C GLU A 610 40.17 -1.40 -29.27
N ALA A 611 40.00 -0.66 -28.17
CA ALA A 611 40.85 0.47 -27.83
C ALA A 611 41.56 0.22 -26.48
N PRO A 612 42.80 0.68 -26.30
CA PRO A 612 43.79 0.04 -25.44
C PRO A 612 43.76 0.46 -23.99
N HIS A 613 44.21 -0.46 -23.12
CA HIS A 613 44.56 -0.23 -21.72
C HIS A 613 45.71 0.77 -21.57
N PRO A 614 45.75 1.57 -20.51
CA PRO A 614 47.00 1.95 -19.88
C PRO A 614 47.24 1.26 -18.56
N ALA A 615 48.53 0.97 -18.37
CA ALA A 615 49.13 0.17 -17.36
C ALA A 615 49.14 0.77 -15.94
N SER A 616 49.21 -0.13 -15.00
CA SER A 616 49.85 -0.18 -13.67
C SER A 616 50.53 1.10 -13.14
N GLY A 617 50.23 1.39 -11.88
CA GLY A 617 51.06 2.23 -11.02
C GLY A 617 50.67 2.04 -9.55
N ALA A 618 51.56 1.48 -8.85
CA ALA A 618 51.64 1.02 -7.47
C ALA A 618 51.33 2.07 -6.37
N ASP A 619 50.99 1.52 -5.25
CA ASP A 619 51.53 1.69 -3.90
C ASP A 619 50.87 2.63 -2.88
N SER A 620 50.66 1.96 -1.77
CA SER A 620 50.90 2.28 -0.36
C SER A 620 49.94 3.18 0.42
N SER A 621 49.35 2.50 1.38
CA SER A 621 49.37 2.79 2.84
C SER A 621 48.66 4.03 3.38
N ASN A 622 47.92 3.71 4.38
CA ASN A 622 47.60 4.39 5.63
C ASN A 622 46.16 4.84 5.83
N ALA A 623 45.50 4.09 6.69
CA ALA A 623 44.45 4.59 7.56
C ALA A 623 45.03 5.62 8.56
N PRO A 624 44.25 6.53 9.12
CA PRO A 624 43.58 6.21 10.35
C PRO A 624 42.15 6.70 10.54
N HIS A 625 41.47 6.05 11.47
CA HIS A 625 40.26 6.42 12.15
C HIS A 625 40.12 7.91 12.49
N THR A 626 38.93 8.47 12.29
CA THR A 626 38.27 9.26 13.33
C THR A 626 36.74 9.33 13.03
N ALA A 627 36.00 9.02 14.06
CA ALA A 627 34.58 9.20 14.20
C ALA A 627 34.22 10.69 14.33
N SER A 628 33.11 11.09 13.78
CA SER A 628 32.14 12.03 14.39
C SER A 628 30.97 12.26 13.43
N GLY A 629 29.79 11.79 13.81
CA GLY A 629 28.54 12.26 13.26
C GLY A 629 28.20 13.66 13.78
N PRO A 630 27.21 14.30 13.20
CA PRO A 630 26.10 14.70 14.06
C PRO A 630 24.73 14.26 13.52
N ALA A 631 23.95 13.79 14.47
CA ALA A 631 22.53 13.61 14.39
C ALA A 631 21.82 14.96 14.32
N SER A 632 20.75 15.03 13.56
CA SER A 632 19.64 15.92 13.85
C SER A 632 18.38 15.43 13.16
N GLY A 633 17.35 15.23 13.93
CA GLY A 633 16.02 15.04 13.39
C GLY A 633 15.08 14.28 14.33
N ASN A 634 14.48 14.95 15.21
CA ASN A 634 13.39 14.65 16.13
C ASN A 634 12.45 13.52 15.73
N ALA A 635 12.40 12.51 16.59
CA ALA A 635 11.20 11.74 16.91
C ALA A 635 10.99 11.81 18.43
N PRO A 636 9.74 11.87 18.96
CA PRO A 636 9.51 12.03 20.38
C PRO A 636 9.67 10.69 21.12
N ASP A 637 10.47 10.73 22.16
CA ASP A 637 10.66 9.68 23.16
C ASP A 637 9.36 9.37 23.92
N ALA A 638 9.09 8.08 24.05
CA ALA A 638 8.17 7.57 25.07
C ALA A 638 9.01 7.03 26.23
N ALA A 639 8.69 7.57 27.40
CA ALA A 639 9.07 7.27 28.76
C ALA A 639 9.80 5.92 29.00
N SER A 640 10.99 6.05 29.57
CA SER A 640 11.71 5.01 30.30
C SER A 640 11.23 4.99 31.76
N ASP A 641 10.76 3.83 32.21
CA ASP A 641 10.62 3.54 33.63
C ASP A 641 11.85 2.74 34.10
N THR A 642 12.50 3.28 35.10
CA THR A 642 13.64 2.71 35.80
C THR A 642 13.19 1.69 36.84
N ALA A 643 13.79 0.52 36.86
CA ALA A 643 13.77 -0.36 38.02
C ALA A 643 15.20 -0.87 38.32
N PRO A 644 15.56 -1.09 39.61
CA PRO A 644 16.93 -1.17 40.06
C PRO A 644 17.50 -2.60 39.98
N ALA A 645 18.84 -2.64 39.98
CA ALA A 645 19.66 -3.82 40.00
C ALA A 645 19.50 -4.65 41.28
N ALA A 646 19.46 -5.97 41.14
CA ALA A 646 19.80 -6.91 42.22
C ALA A 646 20.46 -8.17 41.65
N ASP A 647 21.68 -8.36 42.10
CA ASP A 647 22.42 -9.58 42.42
C ASP A 647 22.45 -10.78 41.45
N ARG A 648 23.69 -11.01 40.97
CA ARG A 648 24.19 -12.33 40.55
C ARG A 648 24.57 -13.18 41.78
N PRO A 649 24.46 -14.51 41.68
CA PRO A 649 25.66 -15.33 41.91
C PRO A 649 25.97 -16.31 40.79
N GLU A 650 27.28 -16.55 40.68
CA GLU A 650 28.01 -17.45 39.78
C GLU A 650 27.89 -18.95 40.13
N PRO A 651 28.47 -19.85 39.31
CA PRO A 651 27.98 -21.20 39.09
C PRO A 651 28.79 -22.26 39.87
N ASN A 652 28.17 -23.44 40.03
CA ASN A 652 28.93 -24.64 40.36
C ASN A 652 28.30 -25.93 39.83
N GLY A 653 29.09 -26.69 39.08
CA GLY A 653 29.37 -28.08 39.35
C GLY A 653 28.64 -29.12 38.50
N VAL A 654 29.31 -29.62 37.47
CA VAL A 654 29.17 -30.98 36.91
C VAL A 654 29.69 -32.01 37.99
N PRO A 655 29.15 -33.28 38.15
CA PRO A 655 29.33 -34.33 37.17
C PRO A 655 28.25 -35.44 37.11
N ARG A 656 28.15 -36.06 36.01
CA ARG A 656 28.03 -37.42 35.49
C ARG A 656 26.91 -37.58 34.52
#